data_161e0c7ee042a517c790568a9e8e760f
#
_entry.id   161e0c7ee042a517c790568a9e8e760f
#
_cell.length_a   1.000
_cell.length_b   1.000
_cell.length_c   1.000
_cell.angle_alpha   90.00
_cell.angle_beta   90.00
_cell.angle_gamma   90.00
#
_symmetry.space_group_name_H-M   'P 1'
#
loop_
_entity.id
_entity.type
_entity.pdbx_description
1 polymer ?
#
loop_
_entity_poly.entity_id
_entity_poly.type
_entity_poly.pdbx_seq_one_letter_code
_entity_poly.pdbx_strand_id
1 'polypeptide(L)'
;LSILCLAGWLPAQESPSFPIQKNYQGAPFPEFVEEVEKELGVQFFFFPGWVADLTIKQAESPTTLKKILDATFEGSEYHYLLNANRQVILSIGAPIRSEWTYVDPNETSIEEMGLGASGPAIESQFEDFETEWVVIGDPAAPEQKPKVTLSGYVYNAENGKPLPEAIVFVDELKTGTTTDTAGFYQIALPQGRYEIIFQSIGLKETSRKLQLYAGGQMDVRLASLILSLEEVVVQADRKESVRGVQMGMESLKTTTIKELPTLLGEVDIVRSALMLPGVQSTGEFSSGINVRGGGADQNLILLNGAPVFNASHLFGFSSSFSPDVVEGFEMYKSSIPAKYGGRISSVLDIQMKEGGMEKWTVRGGVSPVTSRITVDGPVNKEYSSLIVSGRATYSNWILKRIERAAFRNSRANYYDVSTRYKTRFAQNNDRLDVSAYLSGDVFQLNGDTTFGYQNRNAVANYQHEFSDQLYATFSGVFSQYNFKVNSEQQATTDFDLSYQIDYLEGRSHFSYAPTEDHQVNFGLNLIRYGLDPGRLEPGSGESIVNPQQLEREKALEGSLYLSDEWRLSDDLSVYAGLRYTNYFFLGPKTVFNYREDAARIENNITGSTEYGAGKVVQRYGGPEYRLSLRYSFNENTSVKAAVNRNRQYLSMLFNSATVSPTATWKLSDPHIRPQTGDQFSLGLYRNFFDDRLEFSVEGYYKIIHDMLEYKAGAELLLNDHLETDVVNGEGKAYGLEFLLKKHGRKLNGWLSYTYSRTLFRADSPYPEDRINRGAWFSSNFDIPHDFSLVGYYKVSRRFSVSSNLVYSTGRPITVPVAKYNFANGVRLQYSERNEFRMPYYFRWDLSVNIEGNHKLKKLAHSSWSVSLYNVTGRQNAYSIYFVSDGQEAQGYKLAIFGRPFLTLTYNFRI
;
A
#
# COMPACT_ATOMS: atom_id res chain seq x y z
N LEU A 1 29.67 -9.73 13.95
CA LEU A 1 29.42 -11.09 13.37
C LEU A 1 28.98 -12.13 14.44
N SER A 2 28.73 -11.73 15.70
CA SER A 2 28.41 -12.64 16.80
C SER A 2 26.99 -12.47 17.40
N ILE A 3 26.05 -11.85 16.70
CA ILE A 3 24.66 -11.63 17.16
C ILE A 3 23.64 -12.39 16.29
N LEU A 4 24.07 -13.18 15.32
CA LEU A 4 23.19 -13.90 14.37
C LEU A 4 22.91 -15.38 14.74
N CYS A 5 23.22 -15.82 15.95
CA CYS A 5 23.02 -17.22 16.40
C CYS A 5 22.09 -17.37 17.61
N LEU A 6 21.03 -16.53 17.72
CA LEU A 6 19.96 -16.76 18.69
C LEU A 6 18.58 -16.89 17.99
N ALA A 7 18.54 -17.62 16.87
CA ALA A 7 17.32 -18.30 16.45
C ALA A 7 17.21 -19.57 17.31
N GLY A 8 16.77 -19.38 18.55
CA GLY A 8 16.42 -20.49 19.41
C GLY A 8 15.39 -21.36 18.72
N TRP A 9 15.64 -22.63 18.67
CA TRP A 9 14.65 -23.66 18.38
C TRP A 9 13.44 -23.39 19.26
N LEU A 10 12.32 -22.98 18.66
CA LEU A 10 11.03 -23.14 19.32
C LEU A 10 10.77 -24.65 19.32
N PRO A 11 10.58 -25.28 20.48
CA PRO A 11 10.23 -26.70 20.54
C PRO A 11 8.92 -26.87 19.77
N ALA A 12 8.83 -27.97 19.04
CA ALA A 12 7.55 -28.43 18.49
C ALA A 12 6.52 -28.35 19.63
N GLN A 13 5.36 -27.71 19.35
CA GLN A 13 4.31 -27.57 20.34
C GLN A 13 3.92 -29.00 20.80
N GLU A 14 4.33 -29.39 22.01
CA GLU A 14 3.91 -30.63 22.60
C GLU A 14 2.38 -30.61 22.72
N SER A 15 1.74 -31.67 22.29
CA SER A 15 0.29 -31.82 22.42
C SER A 15 -0.07 -31.68 23.91
N PRO A 16 -1.11 -30.91 24.26
CA PRO A 16 -1.45 -30.62 25.62
C PRO A 16 -1.73 -31.95 26.37
N SER A 17 -1.06 -32.14 27.50
CA SER A 17 -1.23 -33.32 28.35
C SER A 17 -2.36 -33.07 29.34
N PHE A 18 -3.45 -33.82 29.25
CA PHE A 18 -4.61 -33.74 30.14
C PHE A 18 -4.61 -34.98 31.06
N PRO A 19 -4.18 -34.86 32.32
CA PRO A 19 -4.14 -35.97 33.24
C PRO A 19 -5.56 -36.38 33.69
N ILE A 20 -5.81 -37.71 33.70
CA ILE A 20 -7.06 -38.32 34.15
C ILE A 20 -6.75 -39.23 35.32
N GLN A 21 -7.47 -39.03 36.45
CA GLN A 21 -7.28 -39.82 37.69
C GLN A 21 -8.23 -41.02 37.77
N LYS A 22 -9.41 -40.87 37.17
CA LYS A 22 -10.48 -41.89 37.19
C LYS A 22 -10.21 -42.99 36.17
N ASN A 23 -10.63 -44.18 36.48
CA ASN A 23 -10.56 -45.34 35.59
C ASN A 23 -11.86 -45.50 34.81
N TYR A 24 -11.81 -45.38 33.48
CA TYR A 24 -12.93 -45.49 32.56
C TYR A 24 -12.94 -46.80 31.77
N GLN A 25 -12.15 -47.83 32.18
CA GLN A 25 -12.10 -49.09 31.44
C GLN A 25 -13.48 -49.72 31.25
N GLY A 26 -13.88 -49.91 29.99
CA GLY A 26 -15.16 -50.51 29.61
C GLY A 26 -16.39 -49.61 29.72
N ALA A 27 -16.19 -48.31 30.04
CA ALA A 27 -17.28 -47.33 30.01
C ALA A 27 -17.73 -47.05 28.57
N PRO A 28 -19.04 -46.80 28.31
CA PRO A 28 -19.53 -46.35 27.02
C PRO A 28 -18.86 -45.00 26.64
N PHE A 29 -18.45 -44.88 25.39
CA PHE A 29 -17.77 -43.64 24.91
C PHE A 29 -18.56 -42.34 25.18
N PRO A 30 -19.88 -42.30 24.98
CA PRO A 30 -20.67 -41.06 25.24
C PRO A 30 -20.64 -40.65 26.72
N GLU A 31 -20.68 -41.60 27.67
CA GLU A 31 -20.61 -41.32 29.12
C GLU A 31 -19.24 -40.81 29.52
N PHE A 32 -18.19 -41.42 28.98
CA PHE A 32 -16.82 -40.95 29.14
C PHE A 32 -16.66 -39.51 28.66
N VAL A 33 -17.18 -39.16 27.47
CA VAL A 33 -17.12 -37.82 26.92
C VAL A 33 -17.78 -36.82 27.85
N GLU A 34 -19.03 -37.11 28.33
CA GLU A 34 -19.77 -36.17 29.17
C GLU A 34 -19.06 -35.84 30.48
N GLU A 35 -18.41 -36.86 31.09
CA GLU A 35 -17.63 -36.66 32.32
C GLU A 35 -16.32 -35.90 32.06
N VAL A 36 -15.59 -36.28 31.03
CA VAL A 36 -14.27 -35.69 30.71
C VAL A 36 -14.40 -34.26 30.23
N GLU A 37 -15.46 -33.91 29.49
CA GLU A 37 -15.77 -32.53 29.14
C GLU A 37 -15.98 -31.66 30.38
N LYS A 38 -16.70 -32.18 31.38
CA LYS A 38 -16.96 -31.45 32.65
C LYS A 38 -15.69 -31.31 33.50
N GLU A 39 -14.85 -32.37 33.55
CA GLU A 39 -13.67 -32.43 34.44
C GLU A 39 -12.49 -31.62 33.88
N LEU A 40 -12.21 -31.76 32.59
CA LEU A 40 -11.01 -31.20 31.95
C LEU A 40 -11.28 -29.95 31.12
N GLY A 41 -12.57 -29.57 30.88
CA GLY A 41 -12.95 -28.46 30.02
C GLY A 41 -12.48 -28.66 28.58
N VAL A 42 -12.39 -29.90 28.13
CA VAL A 42 -12.20 -30.29 26.73
C VAL A 42 -13.55 -30.39 26.03
N GLN A 43 -13.58 -30.30 24.72
CA GLN A 43 -14.80 -30.49 23.93
C GLN A 43 -14.60 -31.57 22.88
N PHE A 44 -15.53 -32.51 22.77
CA PHE A 44 -15.49 -33.59 21.80
C PHE A 44 -16.43 -33.30 20.62
N PHE A 45 -15.94 -33.52 19.41
CA PHE A 45 -16.68 -33.37 18.19
C PHE A 45 -16.71 -34.69 17.43
N PHE A 46 -17.90 -35.31 17.39
CA PHE A 46 -18.13 -36.57 16.71
C PHE A 46 -19.61 -36.70 16.35
N PHE A 47 -19.92 -37.59 15.42
CA PHE A 47 -21.33 -37.93 15.13
C PHE A 47 -21.80 -39.03 16.10
N PRO A 48 -22.92 -38.84 16.85
CA PRO A 48 -23.36 -39.78 17.87
C PRO A 48 -23.50 -41.21 17.38
N GLY A 49 -23.94 -41.43 16.15
CA GLY A 49 -24.09 -42.75 15.55
C GLY A 49 -22.76 -43.51 15.33
N TRP A 50 -21.61 -42.81 15.34
CA TRP A 50 -20.31 -43.48 15.20
C TRP A 50 -19.85 -44.16 16.47
N VAL A 51 -20.23 -43.64 17.63
CA VAL A 51 -19.66 -44.00 18.92
C VAL A 51 -20.67 -44.74 19.82
N ALA A 52 -21.87 -45.09 19.29
CA ALA A 52 -22.95 -45.68 20.05
C ALA A 52 -22.54 -47.02 20.73
N ASP A 53 -21.73 -47.83 20.02
CA ASP A 53 -21.27 -49.12 20.49
C ASP A 53 -19.81 -49.13 20.97
N LEU A 54 -19.19 -47.95 21.04
CA LEU A 54 -17.76 -47.80 21.37
C LEU A 54 -17.58 -47.76 22.86
N THR A 55 -16.63 -48.56 23.36
CA THR A 55 -16.25 -48.62 24.78
C THR A 55 -14.80 -48.21 24.98
N ILE A 56 -14.52 -47.55 26.09
CA ILE A 56 -13.19 -47.06 26.45
C ILE A 56 -12.24 -48.20 26.80
N LYS A 57 -11.03 -48.15 26.25
CA LYS A 57 -9.89 -49.02 26.62
C LYS A 57 -8.88 -48.21 27.43
N GLN A 58 -8.72 -48.55 28.70
CA GLN A 58 -7.78 -47.87 29.59
C GLN A 58 -6.93 -48.91 30.34
N ALA A 59 -5.66 -49.00 30.01
CA ALA A 59 -4.75 -49.99 30.60
C ALA A 59 -4.20 -49.61 31.98
N GLU A 60 -4.11 -48.31 32.27
CA GLU A 60 -3.48 -47.76 33.49
C GLU A 60 -4.26 -46.59 34.07
N SER A 61 -4.21 -46.40 35.41
CA SER A 61 -4.72 -45.22 36.11
C SER A 61 -3.76 -44.87 37.25
N PRO A 62 -3.28 -43.61 37.39
CA PRO A 62 -3.61 -42.41 36.55
C PRO A 62 -2.96 -42.44 35.17
N THR A 63 -3.59 -41.78 34.21
CA THR A 63 -3.11 -41.72 32.82
C THR A 63 -3.46 -40.35 32.15
N THR A 64 -3.24 -40.17 30.85
CA THR A 64 -3.59 -38.94 30.14
C THR A 64 -4.72 -39.20 29.14
N LEU A 65 -5.53 -38.18 28.85
CA LEU A 65 -6.61 -38.24 27.85
C LEU A 65 -6.09 -38.82 26.53
N LYS A 66 -4.90 -38.38 26.08
CA LYS A 66 -4.26 -38.88 24.87
C LYS A 66 -4.06 -40.37 24.87
N LYS A 67 -3.51 -40.93 25.97
CA LYS A 67 -3.26 -42.39 26.10
C LYS A 67 -4.55 -43.21 26.09
N ILE A 68 -5.62 -42.72 26.70
CA ILE A 68 -6.94 -43.37 26.65
C ILE A 68 -7.49 -43.39 25.21
N LEU A 69 -7.40 -42.27 24.52
CA LEU A 69 -7.89 -42.18 23.12
C LEU A 69 -7.04 -43.04 22.19
N ASP A 70 -5.70 -43.02 22.35
CA ASP A 70 -4.78 -43.87 21.58
C ASP A 70 -5.16 -45.35 21.78
N ALA A 71 -5.31 -45.82 23.00
CA ALA A 71 -5.67 -47.20 23.30
C ALA A 71 -7.09 -47.57 22.83
N THR A 72 -8.03 -46.65 22.94
CA THR A 72 -9.42 -46.87 22.52
C THR A 72 -9.57 -47.05 21.04
N PHE A 73 -8.80 -46.25 20.26
CA PHE A 73 -8.88 -46.23 18.80
C PHE A 73 -7.84 -47.10 18.10
N GLU A 74 -6.89 -47.71 18.84
CA GLU A 74 -5.87 -48.60 18.29
C GLU A 74 -6.48 -49.80 17.55
N GLY A 75 -6.09 -49.94 16.27
CA GLY A 75 -6.59 -50.98 15.39
C GLY A 75 -8.03 -50.83 14.92
N SER A 76 -8.64 -49.65 15.11
CA SER A 76 -9.96 -49.30 14.60
C SER A 76 -9.87 -48.33 13.43
N GLU A 77 -10.99 -48.05 12.73
CA GLU A 77 -11.08 -47.02 11.67
C GLU A 77 -11.22 -45.58 12.24
N TYR A 78 -11.22 -45.45 13.57
CA TYR A 78 -11.33 -44.15 14.22
C TYR A 78 -9.97 -43.46 14.35
N HIS A 79 -9.95 -42.18 14.03
CA HIS A 79 -8.81 -41.31 14.25
C HIS A 79 -9.25 -40.07 15.04
N TYR A 80 -8.34 -39.46 15.78
CA TYR A 80 -8.67 -38.22 16.48
C TYR A 80 -7.56 -37.19 16.37
N LEU A 81 -7.95 -35.91 16.51
CA LEU A 81 -7.05 -34.78 16.68
C LEU A 81 -7.36 -34.09 18.02
N LEU A 82 -6.37 -33.99 18.91
CA LEU A 82 -6.44 -33.17 20.11
C LEU A 82 -5.62 -31.90 19.87
N ASN A 83 -6.29 -30.76 19.79
CA ASN A 83 -5.65 -29.48 19.51
C ASN A 83 -5.37 -28.66 20.79
N ALA A 84 -4.61 -27.55 20.63
CA ALA A 84 -4.25 -26.65 21.72
C ALA A 84 -5.45 -25.94 22.36
N ASN A 85 -6.60 -25.85 21.65
CA ASN A 85 -7.85 -25.25 22.12
C ASN A 85 -8.72 -26.22 22.94
N ARG A 86 -8.17 -27.34 23.38
CA ARG A 86 -8.86 -28.38 24.16
C ARG A 86 -10.02 -29.03 23.40
N GLN A 87 -9.91 -29.17 22.09
CA GLN A 87 -10.89 -29.84 21.26
C GLN A 87 -10.37 -31.23 20.86
N VAL A 88 -11.23 -32.23 20.98
CA VAL A 88 -10.99 -33.60 20.51
C VAL A 88 -11.93 -33.85 19.34
N ILE A 89 -11.41 -33.96 18.14
CA ILE A 89 -12.18 -34.15 16.92
C ILE A 89 -11.98 -35.58 16.44
N LEU A 90 -13.06 -36.37 16.28
CA LEU A 90 -13.01 -37.74 15.78
C LEU A 90 -13.30 -37.78 14.29
N SER A 91 -12.62 -38.69 13.60
CA SER A 91 -12.91 -39.02 12.18
C SER A 91 -12.90 -40.54 11.98
N ILE A 92 -13.59 -41.00 10.94
CA ILE A 92 -13.58 -42.43 10.53
C ILE A 92 -12.88 -42.55 9.19
N GLY A 93 -12.01 -43.53 9.03
CA GLY A 93 -11.40 -43.96 7.78
C GLY A 93 -10.19 -43.13 7.33
N ALA A 94 -10.06 -41.88 7.77
CA ALA A 94 -8.92 -41.00 7.40
C ALA A 94 -8.36 -40.25 8.60
N PRO A 95 -7.03 -40.31 8.85
CA PRO A 95 -6.39 -39.55 9.92
C PRO A 95 -6.39 -38.05 9.64
N ILE A 96 -6.65 -37.29 10.69
CA ILE A 96 -6.55 -35.81 10.66
C ILE A 96 -5.06 -35.44 10.78
N ARG A 97 -4.47 -34.88 9.75
CA ARG A 97 -3.08 -34.44 9.75
C ARG A 97 -2.97 -32.94 10.00
N SER A 98 -2.19 -32.55 10.99
CA SER A 98 -1.85 -31.15 11.28
C SER A 98 -0.57 -30.69 10.56
N GLU A 99 0.14 -31.58 9.87
CA GLU A 99 1.37 -31.28 9.15
C GLU A 99 1.11 -31.03 7.66
N TRP A 100 1.75 -29.98 7.12
CA TRP A 100 1.62 -29.56 5.74
C TRP A 100 2.53 -30.39 4.84
N THR A 101 1.98 -31.12 3.90
CA THR A 101 2.75 -31.77 2.84
C THR A 101 2.84 -30.83 1.64
N TYR A 102 4.07 -30.44 1.29
CA TYR A 102 4.33 -29.69 0.06
C TYR A 102 4.42 -30.66 -1.10
N VAL A 103 3.58 -30.45 -2.13
CA VAL A 103 3.74 -31.08 -3.44
C VAL A 103 4.19 -29.99 -4.39
N ASP A 104 5.43 -30.07 -4.88
CA ASP A 104 5.93 -29.20 -5.93
C ASP A 104 5.25 -29.60 -7.26
N PRO A 105 4.42 -28.71 -7.85
CA PRO A 105 3.89 -28.98 -9.16
C PRO A 105 4.98 -29.03 -10.26
N ASN A 106 6.26 -28.83 -9.91
CA ASN A 106 7.39 -28.75 -10.82
C ASN A 106 8.40 -29.92 -10.72
N GLU A 107 8.16 -30.96 -9.90
CA GLU A 107 9.01 -32.16 -9.93
C GLU A 107 8.78 -32.97 -11.19
N THR A 108 9.30 -32.49 -12.28
CA THR A 108 9.85 -33.26 -13.36
C THR A 108 11.16 -32.59 -13.79
N SER A 109 12.23 -33.36 -13.63
CA SER A 109 13.61 -33.02 -13.91
C SER A 109 13.86 -32.18 -15.16
N ILE A 110 14.65 -31.11 -15.00
CA ILE A 110 15.39 -30.49 -16.10
C ILE A 110 16.85 -30.40 -15.64
N GLU A 111 17.63 -31.34 -16.12
CA GLU A 111 19.08 -31.23 -16.24
C GLU A 111 19.41 -30.31 -17.43
N GLU A 112 20.46 -29.50 -17.22
CA GLU A 112 21.32 -28.85 -18.19
C GLU A 112 20.79 -27.68 -19.02
N MET A 113 21.24 -26.47 -18.63
CA MET A 113 21.84 -25.53 -19.58
C MET A 113 22.91 -24.70 -18.87
N GLY A 114 24.17 -25.03 -19.18
CA GLY A 114 25.31 -24.27 -18.78
C GLY A 114 25.52 -23.03 -19.65
N LEU A 115 25.95 -21.95 -19.03
CA LEU A 115 26.62 -20.85 -19.71
C LEU A 115 27.79 -20.38 -18.86
N GLY A 116 28.96 -20.57 -19.41
CA GLY A 116 30.23 -20.18 -18.81
C GLY A 116 30.52 -18.69 -18.93
N ALA A 117 31.37 -18.25 -18.03
CA ALA A 117 31.83 -16.90 -17.86
C ALA A 117 33.06 -16.57 -18.70
N SER A 118 33.26 -15.31 -18.92
CA SER A 118 34.49 -14.53 -18.73
C SER A 118 34.71 -13.46 -19.81
N GLY A 119 35.04 -12.24 -19.35
CA GLY A 119 35.58 -11.15 -20.12
C GLY A 119 36.07 -10.01 -19.20
N PRO A 120 37.14 -9.32 -19.50
CA PRO A 120 38.00 -8.63 -18.55
C PRO A 120 37.54 -7.22 -18.14
N ALA A 121 38.04 -6.78 -17.01
CA ALA A 121 37.84 -5.46 -16.39
C ALA A 121 38.52 -4.32 -17.14
N ILE A 122 37.82 -3.17 -17.20
CA ILE A 122 38.37 -1.91 -17.68
C ILE A 122 38.18 -0.84 -16.62
N GLU A 123 39.26 -0.24 -16.16
CA GLU A 123 39.30 0.92 -15.27
C GLU A 123 38.80 2.19 -15.96
N SER A 124 38.04 3.03 -15.28
CA SER A 124 37.61 4.33 -15.77
C SER A 124 37.66 5.43 -14.71
N GLN A 125 38.20 6.56 -15.09
CA GLN A 125 38.38 7.79 -14.32
C GLN A 125 37.10 8.62 -14.25
N PHE A 126 36.90 9.35 -13.16
CA PHE A 126 35.66 10.01 -12.76
C PHE A 126 35.71 11.53 -12.79
N GLU A 127 34.59 12.20 -13.07
CA GLU A 127 34.26 13.60 -12.78
C GLU A 127 32.84 13.76 -12.22
N ASP A 128 32.68 14.64 -11.20
CA ASP A 128 31.47 14.78 -10.36
C ASP A 128 30.35 15.62 -10.99
N PHE A 129 29.09 15.20 -10.82
CA PHE A 129 27.92 16.07 -10.99
C PHE A 129 27.76 16.91 -9.72
N GLU A 130 28.58 17.98 -9.63
CA GLU A 130 28.28 19.09 -8.75
C GLU A 130 27.40 20.09 -9.51
N THR A 131 26.55 20.79 -8.82
CA THR A 131 26.00 22.08 -9.28
C THR A 131 27.18 22.89 -9.82
N GLU A 132 27.08 23.30 -11.06
CA GLU A 132 28.19 23.98 -11.75
C GLU A 132 28.77 25.10 -10.88
N TRP A 133 30.07 25.00 -10.56
CA TRP A 133 30.76 26.02 -9.81
C TRP A 133 30.90 27.23 -10.70
N VAL A 134 30.43 28.39 -10.23
CA VAL A 134 30.77 29.67 -10.88
C VAL A 134 32.18 29.99 -10.54
N VAL A 135 33.07 29.90 -11.54
CA VAL A 135 34.50 30.20 -11.38
C VAL A 135 34.76 31.65 -11.80
N ILE A 136 35.29 32.43 -10.85
CA ILE A 136 35.63 33.83 -11.10
C ILE A 136 37.16 33.99 -10.94
N GLY A 137 37.82 34.43 -12.01
CA GLY A 137 39.27 34.53 -12.14
C GLY A 137 39.91 33.28 -12.75
N ASP A 138 41.20 33.41 -13.10
CA ASP A 138 41.98 32.33 -13.71
C ASP A 138 42.67 31.48 -12.61
N PRO A 139 42.40 30.18 -12.55
CA PRO A 139 43.08 29.29 -11.60
C PRO A 139 44.60 29.28 -11.74
N ALA A 140 45.12 29.52 -12.97
CA ALA A 140 46.59 29.54 -13.25
C ALA A 140 47.26 30.86 -12.87
N ALA A 141 46.48 31.94 -12.70
CA ALA A 141 46.97 33.26 -12.35
C ALA A 141 46.04 33.95 -11.33
N PRO A 142 45.96 33.45 -10.08
CA PRO A 142 45.13 34.06 -9.07
C PRO A 142 45.60 35.45 -8.68
N GLU A 143 44.70 36.37 -8.35
CA GLU A 143 45.03 37.72 -7.91
C GLU A 143 45.80 37.68 -6.58
N GLN A 144 46.95 38.36 -6.49
CA GLN A 144 47.80 38.36 -5.27
C GLN A 144 47.30 39.37 -4.24
N LYS A 145 46.08 39.23 -3.75
CA LYS A 145 45.51 40.05 -2.68
C LYS A 145 44.87 39.16 -1.61
N PRO A 146 44.94 39.57 -0.32
CA PRO A 146 44.33 38.77 0.78
C PRO A 146 42.80 38.68 0.71
N LYS A 147 42.16 39.63 0.03
CA LYS A 147 40.72 39.64 -0.28
C LYS A 147 40.50 40.18 -1.68
N VAL A 148 39.57 39.59 -2.41
CA VAL A 148 39.12 40.01 -3.74
C VAL A 148 37.68 40.44 -3.67
N THR A 149 37.27 41.34 -4.57
CA THR A 149 35.90 41.88 -4.56
C THR A 149 35.01 41.15 -5.54
N LEU A 150 33.91 40.53 -5.02
CA LEU A 150 32.82 40.05 -5.81
C LEU A 150 31.75 41.14 -5.87
N SER A 151 31.22 41.45 -7.03
CA SER A 151 30.14 42.41 -7.24
C SER A 151 29.12 41.88 -8.24
N GLY A 152 27.94 42.49 -8.35
CA GLY A 152 26.90 42.12 -9.31
C GLY A 152 25.56 42.72 -9.00
N TYR A 153 24.55 42.32 -9.73
CA TYR A 153 23.19 42.77 -9.54
C TYR A 153 22.26 41.61 -9.20
N VAL A 154 21.27 41.90 -8.35
CA VAL A 154 20.23 40.99 -8.03
C VAL A 154 18.91 41.49 -8.63
N TYR A 155 18.28 40.64 -9.44
CA TYR A 155 17.04 40.97 -10.17
C TYR A 155 15.91 40.04 -9.76
N ASN A 156 14.69 40.53 -9.82
CA ASN A 156 13.53 39.66 -9.81
C ASN A 156 13.45 38.92 -11.16
N ALA A 157 13.36 37.59 -11.13
CA ALA A 157 13.38 36.75 -12.34
C ALA A 157 12.13 36.93 -13.22
N GLU A 158 11.01 37.39 -12.66
CA GLU A 158 9.72 37.46 -13.36
C GLU A 158 9.54 38.78 -14.11
N ASN A 159 9.95 39.89 -13.51
CA ASN A 159 9.73 41.20 -14.07
C ASN A 159 11.00 41.93 -14.48
N GLY A 160 12.16 41.29 -14.24
CA GLY A 160 13.48 41.85 -14.58
C GLY A 160 13.92 43.10 -13.80
N LYS A 161 13.12 43.52 -12.78
CA LYS A 161 13.44 44.70 -11.99
C LYS A 161 14.57 44.40 -11.01
N PRO A 162 15.46 45.36 -10.74
CA PRO A 162 16.46 45.24 -9.71
C PRO A 162 15.84 45.16 -8.33
N LEU A 163 16.46 44.37 -7.44
CA LEU A 163 15.97 44.12 -6.07
C LEU A 163 16.83 44.94 -5.09
N PRO A 164 16.32 46.02 -4.51
CA PRO A 164 16.97 46.72 -3.43
C PRO A 164 16.87 45.91 -2.11
N GLU A 165 17.83 46.11 -1.23
CA GLU A 165 17.88 45.49 0.10
C GLU A 165 17.89 43.93 0.12
N ALA A 166 18.20 43.31 -1.01
CA ALA A 166 18.42 41.86 -1.05
C ALA A 166 19.69 41.52 -0.26
N ILE A 167 19.60 40.52 0.61
CA ILE A 167 20.71 40.04 1.42
C ILE A 167 21.58 39.13 0.58
N VAL A 168 22.88 39.35 0.63
CA VAL A 168 23.91 38.52 0.01
C VAL A 168 24.81 38.03 1.12
N PHE A 169 24.84 36.74 1.40
CA PHE A 169 25.48 36.17 2.59
C PHE A 169 26.32 34.95 2.26
N VAL A 170 27.48 34.81 2.92
CA VAL A 170 28.39 33.65 2.83
C VAL A 170 28.45 33.01 4.21
N ASP A 171 27.84 31.85 4.37
CA ASP A 171 27.67 31.22 5.70
C ASP A 171 29.02 30.73 6.28
N GLU A 172 29.92 30.21 5.44
CA GLU A 172 31.25 29.72 5.88
C GLU A 172 32.11 30.83 6.52
N LEU A 173 31.91 32.07 6.09
CA LEU A 173 32.66 33.22 6.59
C LEU A 173 31.88 34.11 7.54
N LYS A 174 30.58 33.78 7.77
CA LYS A 174 29.63 34.59 8.59
C LYS A 174 29.67 36.07 8.19
N THR A 175 29.77 36.36 6.90
CA THR A 175 29.87 37.71 6.34
C THR A 175 28.88 37.91 5.23
N GLY A 176 28.34 39.11 5.11
CA GLY A 176 27.33 39.44 4.10
C GLY A 176 27.27 40.93 3.79
N THR A 177 26.47 41.28 2.79
CA THR A 177 26.14 42.63 2.35
C THR A 177 24.67 42.66 1.88
N THR A 178 24.12 43.87 1.65
CA THR A 178 22.84 44.08 1.03
C THR A 178 22.97 44.82 -0.28
N THR A 179 22.00 44.64 -1.19
CA THR A 179 21.96 45.39 -2.45
C THR A 179 21.49 46.83 -2.23
N ASP A 180 21.99 47.75 -3.03
CA ASP A 180 21.54 49.15 -3.08
C ASP A 180 20.22 49.33 -3.84
N THR A 181 19.76 50.57 -4.00
CA THR A 181 18.53 50.90 -4.71
C THR A 181 18.48 50.47 -6.18
N ALA A 182 19.66 50.24 -6.80
CA ALA A 182 19.79 49.72 -8.16
C ALA A 182 19.95 48.18 -8.20
N GLY A 183 19.81 47.48 -7.04
CA GLY A 183 20.02 46.04 -6.91
C GLY A 183 21.45 45.62 -6.98
N PHE A 184 22.43 46.56 -6.86
CA PHE A 184 23.86 46.28 -6.90
C PHE A 184 24.39 45.84 -5.55
N TYR A 185 25.21 44.78 -5.52
CA TYR A 185 25.93 44.35 -4.33
C TYR A 185 27.43 44.30 -4.56
N GLN A 186 28.18 44.45 -3.47
CA GLN A 186 29.63 44.32 -3.47
C GLN A 186 30.09 43.72 -2.13
N ILE A 187 30.84 42.61 -2.21
CA ILE A 187 31.35 41.92 -1.02
C ILE A 187 32.82 41.55 -1.22
N ALA A 188 33.67 41.80 -0.21
CA ALA A 188 35.10 41.47 -0.22
C ALA A 188 35.34 40.14 0.51
N LEU A 189 35.76 39.11 -0.24
CA LEU A 189 35.97 37.75 0.24
C LEU A 189 37.42 37.32 0.06
N PRO A 190 38.00 36.48 0.95
CA PRO A 190 39.25 35.77 0.65
C PRO A 190 39.09 34.91 -0.62
N GLN A 191 40.18 34.54 -1.26
CA GLN A 191 40.11 33.53 -2.33
C GLN A 191 39.74 32.18 -1.75
N GLY A 192 38.86 31.43 -2.44
CA GLY A 192 38.37 30.15 -1.90
C GLY A 192 37.12 29.65 -2.56
N ARG A 193 36.57 28.65 -1.97
CA ARG A 193 35.29 28.02 -2.34
C ARG A 193 34.24 28.36 -1.32
N TYR A 194 33.11 28.90 -1.78
CA TYR A 194 32.01 29.37 -0.93
C TYR A 194 30.67 28.99 -1.50
N GLU A 195 29.69 28.84 -0.65
CA GLU A 195 28.28 28.89 -1.03
C GLU A 195 27.77 30.30 -0.66
N ILE A 196 27.45 31.09 -1.70
CA ILE A 196 26.90 32.43 -1.53
C ILE A 196 25.36 32.38 -1.65
N ILE A 197 24.66 32.92 -0.65
CA ILE A 197 23.19 32.88 -0.52
C ILE A 197 22.65 34.26 -0.83
N PHE A 198 21.60 34.31 -1.66
CA PHE A 198 20.87 35.52 -2.05
C PHE A 198 19.43 35.39 -1.55
N GLN A 199 19.00 36.36 -0.76
CA GLN A 199 17.68 36.36 -0.13
C GLN A 199 17.03 37.73 -0.23
N SER A 200 15.73 37.80 -0.51
CA SER A 200 14.92 39.02 -0.49
C SER A 200 13.49 38.70 -0.06
N ILE A 201 12.83 39.62 0.61
CA ILE A 201 11.47 39.43 1.12
C ILE A 201 10.52 39.08 -0.03
N GLY A 202 9.77 37.99 0.10
CA GLY A 202 8.81 37.53 -0.92
C GLY A 202 9.42 36.81 -2.11
N LEU A 203 10.75 36.52 -2.08
CA LEU A 203 11.45 35.83 -3.16
C LEU A 203 12.16 34.57 -2.65
N LYS A 204 12.26 33.55 -3.52
CA LYS A 204 12.92 32.29 -3.20
C LYS A 204 14.39 32.50 -2.95
N GLU A 205 14.89 32.09 -1.79
CA GLU A 205 16.31 32.02 -1.50
C GLU A 205 17.05 31.23 -2.59
N THR A 206 18.14 31.77 -3.07
CA THR A 206 18.91 31.14 -4.15
C THR A 206 20.37 31.09 -3.72
N SER A 207 20.96 29.91 -3.67
CA SER A 207 22.37 29.73 -3.44
C SER A 207 23.13 29.49 -4.74
N ARG A 208 24.43 29.91 -4.75
CA ARG A 208 25.38 29.65 -5.83
C ARG A 208 26.71 29.19 -5.25
N LYS A 209 27.23 28.12 -5.78
CA LYS A 209 28.59 27.65 -5.45
C LYS A 209 29.61 28.45 -6.24
N LEU A 210 30.45 29.15 -5.54
CA LEU A 210 31.44 30.08 -6.07
C LEU A 210 32.85 29.58 -5.81
N GLN A 211 33.67 29.57 -6.85
CA GLN A 211 35.11 29.40 -6.74
C GLN A 211 35.81 30.70 -7.17
N LEU A 212 36.34 31.41 -6.21
CA LEU A 212 36.86 32.77 -6.38
C LEU A 212 38.39 32.79 -6.39
N TYR A 213 39.00 33.17 -7.51
CA TYR A 213 40.43 33.34 -7.69
C TYR A 213 40.86 34.81 -7.89
N ALA A 214 39.95 35.65 -8.36
CA ALA A 214 40.15 37.07 -8.57
C ALA A 214 38.84 37.85 -8.36
N GLY A 215 38.91 39.20 -8.31
CA GLY A 215 37.71 40.02 -8.32
C GLY A 215 36.90 39.87 -9.61
N GLY A 216 35.57 39.94 -9.53
CA GLY A 216 34.69 39.82 -10.70
C GLY A 216 33.23 40.10 -10.43
N GLN A 217 32.40 39.83 -11.42
CA GLN A 217 30.97 40.08 -11.35
C GLN A 217 30.13 38.79 -11.47
N MET A 218 29.04 38.73 -10.71
CA MET A 218 28.03 37.65 -10.78
C MET A 218 26.65 38.25 -10.58
N ASP A 219 25.84 38.25 -11.60
CA ASP A 219 24.43 38.67 -11.54
C ASP A 219 23.55 37.49 -11.18
N VAL A 220 22.56 37.73 -10.34
CA VAL A 220 21.63 36.67 -9.85
C VAL A 220 20.18 37.11 -10.02
N ARG A 221 19.32 36.19 -10.43
CA ARG A 221 17.88 36.40 -10.54
C ARG A 221 17.19 35.55 -9.49
N LEU A 222 16.38 36.21 -8.65
CA LEU A 222 15.55 35.54 -7.64
C LEU A 222 14.14 35.36 -8.19
N ALA A 223 13.65 34.15 -8.16
CA ALA A 223 12.26 33.85 -8.48
C ALA A 223 11.35 34.29 -7.31
N SER A 224 10.12 34.70 -7.59
CA SER A 224 9.14 34.99 -6.54
C SER A 224 8.98 33.75 -5.65
N LEU A 225 9.00 33.98 -4.34
CA LEU A 225 8.57 33.01 -3.36
C LEU A 225 7.05 32.97 -3.44
N ILE A 226 6.53 32.30 -4.48
CA ILE A 226 5.13 31.92 -4.47
C ILE A 226 5.11 30.80 -3.44
N LEU A 227 4.69 31.15 -2.23
CA LEU A 227 4.19 30.17 -1.29
C LEU A 227 2.93 29.55 -1.90
N SER A 228 3.11 28.69 -2.89
CA SER A 228 2.21 27.59 -3.14
C SER A 228 2.32 26.71 -1.91
N LEU A 229 1.46 26.95 -0.93
CA LEU A 229 1.35 26.16 0.29
C LEU A 229 1.01 24.68 -0.03
N GLU A 230 0.58 24.36 -1.25
CA GLU A 230 0.47 22.98 -1.75
C GLU A 230 1.69 22.51 -2.55
N GLU A 231 2.47 23.40 -3.10
CA GLU A 231 3.82 23.16 -3.55
C GLU A 231 4.80 23.55 -2.44
N VAL A 232 4.67 22.98 -1.28
CA VAL A 232 5.85 22.43 -0.67
C VAL A 232 6.26 21.33 -1.66
N VAL A 233 6.98 21.71 -2.71
CA VAL A 233 7.91 20.83 -3.36
C VAL A 233 8.65 20.26 -2.18
N VAL A 234 8.34 19.00 -1.87
CA VAL A 234 9.11 18.23 -0.93
C VAL A 234 10.46 18.07 -1.62
N GLN A 235 11.24 19.12 -1.65
CA GLN A 235 12.66 18.95 -1.41
C GLN A 235 12.62 18.27 -0.07
N ALA A 236 12.88 16.94 -0.08
CA ALA A 236 13.01 16.20 1.14
C ALA A 236 14.05 16.96 1.96
N ASP A 237 13.55 17.92 2.71
CA ASP A 237 14.37 18.62 3.68
C ASP A 237 14.70 17.50 4.65
N ARG A 238 15.95 17.11 4.72
CA ARG A 238 16.45 16.02 5.57
C ARG A 238 16.05 16.21 7.04
N LYS A 239 15.49 17.35 7.38
CA LYS A 239 14.98 17.70 8.71
C LYS A 239 13.46 17.56 8.81
N GLU A 240 12.73 17.24 7.73
CA GLU A 240 11.26 17.19 7.75
C GLU A 240 10.73 16.15 8.74
N SER A 241 11.40 15.01 8.86
CA SER A 241 11.05 13.97 9.84
C SER A 241 11.08 14.48 11.29
N VAL A 242 12.00 15.39 11.62
CA VAL A 242 12.11 16.00 12.97
C VAL A 242 11.27 17.28 13.07
N ARG A 243 11.24 18.14 12.02
CA ARG A 243 10.63 19.48 12.06
C ARG A 243 9.13 19.52 11.73
N GLY A 244 8.63 18.63 10.86
CA GLY A 244 7.20 18.56 10.53
C GLY A 244 6.33 18.16 11.72
N VAL A 245 5.14 18.73 11.86
CA VAL A 245 4.19 18.37 12.92
C VAL A 245 3.46 17.05 12.63
N GLN A 246 3.35 16.66 11.37
CA GLN A 246 2.70 15.43 10.96
C GLN A 246 3.51 14.21 11.47
N MET A 247 2.81 13.35 12.21
CA MET A 247 3.35 12.07 12.67
C MET A 247 2.97 10.95 11.71
N GLY A 248 3.88 9.99 11.48
CA GLY A 248 3.62 8.84 10.61
C GLY A 248 3.47 9.21 9.14
N MET A 249 3.99 10.35 8.71
CA MET A 249 4.11 10.74 7.31
C MET A 249 5.44 10.26 6.75
N GLU A 250 5.40 9.58 5.62
CA GLU A 250 6.56 9.12 4.87
C GLU A 250 6.47 9.58 3.41
N SER A 251 7.55 10.11 2.88
CA SER A 251 7.66 10.54 1.49
C SER A 251 8.77 9.80 0.76
N LEU A 252 8.50 9.34 -0.47
CA LEU A 252 9.52 8.77 -1.35
C LEU A 252 9.42 9.39 -2.74
N LYS A 253 10.52 9.99 -3.19
CA LYS A 253 10.64 10.50 -4.57
C LYS A 253 10.93 9.37 -5.55
N THR A 254 10.44 9.49 -6.76
CA THR A 254 10.69 8.50 -7.83
C THR A 254 12.18 8.36 -8.15
N THR A 255 12.99 9.37 -7.91
CA THR A 255 14.47 9.28 -8.06
C THR A 255 15.05 8.20 -7.13
N THR A 256 14.61 8.15 -5.86
CA THR A 256 15.00 7.10 -4.90
C THR A 256 14.38 5.75 -5.27
N ILE A 257 13.11 5.73 -5.69
CA ILE A 257 12.40 4.51 -6.08
C ILE A 257 13.08 3.85 -7.29
N LYS A 258 13.57 4.62 -8.27
CA LYS A 258 14.28 4.11 -9.45
C LYS A 258 15.65 3.47 -9.14
N GLU A 259 16.19 3.69 -7.95
CA GLU A 259 17.40 3.04 -7.46
C GLU A 259 17.15 1.62 -6.90
N LEU A 260 15.87 1.22 -6.69
CA LEU A 260 15.47 -0.08 -6.15
C LEU A 260 15.56 -1.20 -7.19
N PRO A 261 15.69 -2.48 -6.76
CA PRO A 261 15.60 -3.61 -7.68
C PRO A 261 14.28 -3.65 -8.45
N THR A 262 14.37 -3.93 -9.75
CA THR A 262 13.20 -3.97 -10.63
C THR A 262 12.56 -5.36 -10.65
N LEU A 263 11.24 -5.40 -10.76
CA LEU A 263 10.49 -6.60 -11.08
C LEU A 263 9.91 -6.47 -12.50
N LEU A 264 10.01 -7.52 -13.30
CA LEU A 264 9.55 -7.54 -14.70
C LEU A 264 10.12 -6.38 -15.55
N GLY A 265 11.25 -5.80 -15.10
CA GLY A 265 11.94 -4.73 -15.80
C GLY A 265 11.54 -3.31 -15.42
N GLU A 266 10.70 -3.14 -14.42
CA GLU A 266 10.29 -1.85 -13.90
C GLU A 266 10.34 -1.78 -12.37
N VAL A 267 10.59 -0.59 -11.83
CA VAL A 267 10.40 -0.30 -10.41
C VAL A 267 8.91 -0.08 -10.13
N ASP A 268 8.46 -0.52 -8.98
CA ASP A 268 7.05 -0.48 -8.60
C ASP A 268 6.82 0.52 -7.47
N ILE A 269 5.95 1.51 -7.73
CA ILE A 269 5.66 2.60 -6.78
C ILE A 269 4.98 2.06 -5.50
N VAL A 270 3.97 1.20 -5.64
CA VAL A 270 3.24 0.67 -4.48
C VAL A 270 4.11 -0.30 -3.68
N ARG A 271 4.91 -1.13 -4.36
CA ARG A 271 5.86 -2.03 -3.68
C ARG A 271 6.94 -1.30 -2.92
N SER A 272 7.36 -0.12 -3.37
CA SER A 272 8.31 0.70 -2.61
C SER A 272 7.71 1.19 -1.28
N ALA A 273 6.40 1.44 -1.24
CA ALA A 273 5.69 1.76 0.00
C ALA A 273 5.64 0.57 0.97
N LEU A 274 5.57 -0.68 0.47
CA LEU A 274 5.62 -1.90 1.31
C LEU A 274 6.96 -2.10 2.04
N MET A 275 8.00 -1.35 1.71
CA MET A 275 9.30 -1.41 2.40
C MET A 275 9.41 -0.40 3.53
N LEU A 276 8.35 0.39 3.77
CA LEU A 276 8.26 1.35 4.87
C LEU A 276 7.64 0.70 6.12
N PRO A 277 8.00 1.16 7.33
CA PRO A 277 7.46 0.59 8.55
C PRO A 277 5.95 0.79 8.66
N GLY A 278 5.24 -0.22 9.17
CA GLY A 278 3.80 -0.22 9.34
C GLY A 278 3.00 -0.43 8.06
N VAL A 279 3.65 -0.73 6.92
CA VAL A 279 3.03 -1.01 5.63
C VAL A 279 3.31 -2.45 5.23
N GLN A 280 2.30 -3.27 5.13
CA GLN A 280 2.40 -4.71 4.94
C GLN A 280 1.62 -5.18 3.72
N SER A 281 1.94 -6.37 3.22
CA SER A 281 1.18 -7.07 2.19
C SER A 281 0.76 -8.44 2.69
N THR A 282 -0.45 -8.87 2.36
CA THR A 282 -0.96 -10.21 2.73
C THR A 282 -0.31 -11.36 1.97
N GLY A 283 0.60 -11.08 1.05
CA GLY A 283 1.32 -12.11 0.30
C GLY A 283 2.06 -11.56 -0.90
N GLU A 284 2.82 -12.43 -1.56
CA GLU A 284 3.48 -12.12 -2.82
C GLU A 284 2.42 -11.82 -3.88
N PHE A 285 2.55 -10.70 -4.58
CA PHE A 285 1.59 -10.26 -5.61
C PHE A 285 0.15 -10.02 -5.09
N SER A 286 -0.02 -9.58 -3.84
CA SER A 286 -1.31 -9.04 -3.39
C SER A 286 -1.53 -7.64 -3.98
N SER A 287 -2.74 -7.37 -4.48
CA SER A 287 -3.10 -6.06 -5.04
C SER A 287 -3.35 -4.98 -3.98
N GLY A 288 -3.42 -5.35 -2.71
CA GLY A 288 -3.69 -4.46 -1.58
C GLY A 288 -2.49 -4.18 -0.70
N ILE A 289 -2.52 -3.02 -0.04
CA ILE A 289 -1.61 -2.67 1.06
C ILE A 289 -2.39 -2.64 2.37
N ASN A 290 -1.74 -3.06 3.45
CA ASN A 290 -2.29 -3.05 4.80
C ASN A 290 -1.44 -2.12 5.66
N VAL A 291 -2.05 -1.12 6.28
CA VAL A 291 -1.33 -0.09 7.02
C VAL A 291 -1.80 -0.05 8.46
N ARG A 292 -0.87 -0.23 9.40
CA ARG A 292 -1.15 -0.21 10.85
C ARG A 292 -2.39 -1.04 11.20
N GLY A 293 -2.43 -2.27 10.70
CA GLY A 293 -3.53 -3.20 10.95
C GLY A 293 -4.85 -2.83 10.30
N GLY A 294 -4.84 -1.96 9.28
CA GLY A 294 -6.01 -1.70 8.46
C GLY A 294 -6.09 -2.63 7.26
N GLY A 295 -7.31 -2.95 6.83
CA GLY A 295 -7.61 -3.69 5.60
C GLY A 295 -7.21 -2.90 4.35
N ALA A 296 -7.11 -3.59 3.22
CA ALA A 296 -6.73 -2.96 1.96
C ALA A 296 -7.72 -1.87 1.51
N ASP A 297 -9.02 -2.07 1.78
CA ASP A 297 -10.09 -1.12 1.51
C ASP A 297 -10.08 0.12 2.43
N GLN A 298 -9.36 0.05 3.54
CA GLN A 298 -9.27 1.11 4.53
C GLN A 298 -8.17 2.13 4.21
N ASN A 299 -7.50 2.00 3.05
CA ASN A 299 -6.47 2.92 2.57
C ASN A 299 -7.01 3.72 1.38
N LEU A 300 -6.76 5.02 1.37
CA LEU A 300 -7.08 5.90 0.25
C LEU A 300 -5.85 6.02 -0.65
N ILE A 301 -5.93 5.44 -1.84
CA ILE A 301 -4.86 5.55 -2.84
C ILE A 301 -5.30 6.56 -3.88
N LEU A 302 -4.53 7.64 -4.00
CA LEU A 302 -4.80 8.74 -4.92
C LEU A 302 -3.72 8.84 -6.00
N LEU A 303 -4.12 9.12 -7.23
CA LEU A 303 -3.24 9.56 -8.30
C LEU A 303 -3.62 11.00 -8.67
N ASN A 304 -2.73 11.95 -8.35
CA ASN A 304 -2.94 13.38 -8.56
C ASN A 304 -4.28 13.89 -7.99
N GLY A 305 -4.72 13.28 -6.86
CA GLY A 305 -5.96 13.61 -6.16
C GLY A 305 -7.20 12.80 -6.58
N ALA A 306 -7.14 11.91 -7.60
CA ALA A 306 -8.23 10.99 -7.93
C ALA A 306 -8.08 9.65 -7.22
N PRO A 307 -9.12 9.10 -6.56
CA PRO A 307 -9.06 7.77 -5.98
C PRO A 307 -8.91 6.69 -7.06
N VAL A 308 -7.98 5.74 -6.81
CA VAL A 308 -7.76 4.56 -7.65
C VAL A 308 -8.21 3.33 -6.87
N PHE A 309 -9.31 2.69 -7.31
CA PHE A 309 -9.92 1.58 -6.60
C PHE A 309 -9.15 0.27 -6.73
N ASN A 310 -8.42 0.07 -7.83
CA ASN A 310 -7.47 -1.01 -8.00
C ASN A 310 -6.12 -0.44 -8.46
N ALA A 311 -5.15 -0.42 -7.57
CA ALA A 311 -3.83 0.17 -7.80
C ALA A 311 -2.81 -0.80 -8.40
N SER A 312 -3.25 -1.93 -8.96
CA SER A 312 -2.36 -2.98 -9.48
C SER A 312 -2.83 -3.57 -10.79
N HIS A 313 -1.88 -4.08 -11.57
CA HIS A 313 -2.08 -4.88 -12.77
C HIS A 313 -1.87 -6.37 -12.49
N LEU A 314 -2.56 -7.24 -13.25
CA LEU A 314 -2.41 -8.69 -13.23
C LEU A 314 -2.36 -9.27 -11.81
N PHE A 315 -3.40 -8.99 -11.01
CA PHE A 315 -3.54 -9.50 -9.63
C PHE A 315 -2.40 -9.10 -8.66
N GLY A 316 -1.74 -7.96 -8.87
CA GLY A 316 -0.68 -7.46 -8.00
C GLY A 316 0.75 -7.65 -8.53
N PHE A 317 0.91 -8.13 -9.76
CA PHE A 317 2.25 -8.29 -10.38
C PHE A 317 2.97 -6.98 -10.66
N SER A 318 2.25 -5.90 -10.95
CA SER A 318 2.80 -4.57 -11.19
C SER A 318 1.84 -3.51 -10.66
N SER A 319 2.36 -2.38 -10.18
CA SER A 319 1.49 -1.26 -9.84
C SER A 319 0.92 -0.58 -11.08
N SER A 320 -0.25 0.02 -10.90
CA SER A 320 -0.92 0.81 -11.94
C SER A 320 -0.22 2.13 -12.26
N PHE A 321 0.90 2.45 -11.60
CA PHE A 321 1.57 3.74 -11.69
C PHE A 321 2.93 3.61 -12.38
N SER A 322 3.04 4.20 -13.58
CA SER A 322 4.31 4.23 -14.31
C SER A 322 5.33 5.13 -13.60
N PRO A 323 6.57 4.64 -13.32
CA PRO A 323 7.61 5.43 -12.65
C PRO A 323 8.12 6.60 -13.51
N ASP A 324 7.75 6.68 -14.79
CA ASP A 324 8.18 7.77 -15.65
C ASP A 324 7.28 9.01 -15.51
N VAL A 325 6.00 8.83 -15.09
CA VAL A 325 5.06 9.94 -14.86
C VAL A 325 4.87 10.29 -13.40
N VAL A 326 5.31 9.45 -12.45
CA VAL A 326 5.18 9.71 -11.02
C VAL A 326 6.36 10.54 -10.53
N GLU A 327 6.11 11.64 -9.80
CA GLU A 327 7.12 12.45 -9.10
C GLU A 327 7.57 11.78 -7.81
N GLY A 328 6.59 11.27 -7.05
CA GLY A 328 6.77 10.60 -5.78
C GLY A 328 5.42 10.30 -5.14
N PHE A 329 5.46 9.91 -3.91
CA PHE A 329 4.25 9.76 -3.10
C PHE A 329 4.47 10.24 -1.67
N GLU A 330 3.38 10.63 -1.04
CA GLU A 330 3.26 10.89 0.39
C GLU A 330 2.33 9.85 1.01
N MET A 331 2.77 9.27 2.11
CA MET A 331 2.00 8.28 2.85
C MET A 331 1.72 8.75 4.26
N TYR A 332 0.45 8.93 4.58
CA TYR A 332 -0.03 9.34 5.89
C TYR A 332 -0.60 8.14 6.63
N LYS A 333 0.07 7.72 7.73
CA LYS A 333 -0.30 6.53 8.54
C LYS A 333 -0.97 6.91 9.87
N SER A 334 -0.89 8.18 10.29
CA SER A 334 -1.43 8.66 11.56
C SER A 334 -2.03 10.05 11.43
N SER A 335 -1.22 11.08 11.35
CA SER A 335 -1.66 12.47 11.24
C SER A 335 -2.21 12.77 9.84
N ILE A 336 -3.39 12.21 9.51
CA ILE A 336 -4.02 12.39 8.20
C ILE A 336 -4.61 13.80 8.12
N PRO A 337 -4.19 14.68 7.17
CA PRO A 337 -4.74 16.02 7.03
C PRO A 337 -6.27 16.06 6.89
N ALA A 338 -6.93 17.11 7.45
CA ALA A 338 -8.39 17.20 7.50
C ALA A 338 -9.07 17.27 6.11
N LYS A 339 -8.33 17.64 5.06
CA LYS A 339 -8.80 17.61 3.67
C LYS A 339 -9.14 16.20 3.17
N TYR A 340 -8.50 15.16 3.72
CA TYR A 340 -8.77 13.76 3.39
C TYR A 340 -9.84 13.16 4.30
N GLY A 341 -10.67 12.28 3.73
CA GLY A 341 -11.71 11.54 4.45
C GLY A 341 -12.07 10.25 3.73
N GLY A 342 -13.10 9.55 4.23
CA GLY A 342 -13.67 8.36 3.60
C GLY A 342 -12.85 7.07 3.74
N ARG A 343 -11.71 7.09 4.46
CA ARG A 343 -10.91 5.90 4.80
C ARG A 343 -10.37 6.01 6.23
N ILE A 344 -10.24 4.88 6.92
CA ILE A 344 -9.91 4.84 8.34
C ILE A 344 -8.46 4.48 8.66
N SER A 345 -7.65 4.07 7.66
CA SER A 345 -6.30 3.56 7.94
C SER A 345 -5.19 4.47 7.47
N SER A 346 -5.12 4.78 6.20
CA SER A 346 -4.06 5.61 5.63
C SER A 346 -4.48 6.34 4.37
N VAL A 347 -3.64 7.29 3.95
CA VAL A 347 -3.70 7.93 2.62
C VAL A 347 -2.35 7.76 1.95
N LEU A 348 -2.36 7.23 0.73
CA LEU A 348 -1.22 7.17 -0.19
C LEU A 348 -1.51 8.13 -1.35
N ASP A 349 -0.93 9.32 -1.29
CA ASP A 349 -1.10 10.36 -2.31
C ASP A 349 0.07 10.32 -3.29
N ILE A 350 -0.19 9.81 -4.51
CA ILE A 350 0.78 9.66 -5.57
C ILE A 350 0.66 10.86 -6.51
N GLN A 351 1.75 11.60 -6.63
CA GLN A 351 1.80 12.82 -7.42
C GLN A 351 2.42 12.56 -8.80
N MET A 352 1.80 13.09 -9.84
CA MET A 352 2.33 13.01 -11.20
C MET A 352 3.33 14.14 -11.44
N LYS A 353 4.37 13.85 -12.25
CA LYS A 353 5.32 14.84 -12.75
C LYS A 353 4.64 15.87 -13.63
N GLU A 354 5.19 17.06 -13.60
CA GLU A 354 4.90 18.08 -14.62
C GLU A 354 5.71 17.84 -15.89
N GLY A 355 5.23 18.29 -17.01
CA GLY A 355 6.00 18.31 -18.24
C GLY A 355 7.18 19.29 -18.16
N GLY A 356 8.27 19.01 -18.88
CA GLY A 356 9.41 19.91 -18.96
C GLY A 356 9.04 21.26 -19.62
N MET A 357 9.58 22.37 -19.11
CA MET A 357 9.32 23.72 -19.67
C MET A 357 10.34 24.16 -20.71
N GLU A 358 11.49 23.52 -20.79
CA GLU A 358 12.59 23.96 -21.68
C GLU A 358 12.52 23.35 -23.07
N LYS A 359 12.37 22.02 -23.13
CA LYS A 359 12.41 21.26 -24.40
C LYS A 359 11.54 20.00 -24.30
N TRP A 360 11.15 19.51 -25.43
CA TRP A 360 10.52 18.19 -25.53
C TRP A 360 11.56 17.08 -25.25
N THR A 361 11.16 16.11 -24.43
CA THR A 361 11.97 14.97 -24.04
C THR A 361 11.16 13.69 -24.30
N VAL A 362 11.81 12.68 -24.87
CA VAL A 362 11.23 11.33 -25.00
C VAL A 362 12.07 10.39 -24.16
N ARG A 363 11.41 9.68 -23.27
CA ARG A 363 12.05 8.64 -22.45
C ARG A 363 11.24 7.35 -22.48
N GLY A 364 11.89 6.25 -22.28
CA GLY A 364 11.21 4.95 -22.28
C GLY A 364 12.07 3.82 -21.80
N GLY A 365 11.46 2.64 -21.78
CA GLY A 365 12.13 1.40 -21.41
C GLY A 365 11.51 0.22 -22.15
N VAL A 366 12.36 -0.75 -22.45
CA VAL A 366 11.97 -2.01 -23.11
C VAL A 366 12.56 -3.16 -22.31
N SER A 367 11.72 -4.09 -21.91
CA SER A 367 12.11 -5.36 -21.28
C SER A 367 11.50 -6.53 -22.06
N PRO A 368 11.84 -7.78 -21.77
CA PRO A 368 11.17 -8.93 -22.41
C PRO A 368 9.66 -9.04 -22.17
N VAL A 369 9.14 -8.35 -21.16
CA VAL A 369 7.73 -8.46 -20.73
C VAL A 369 6.94 -7.18 -20.99
N THR A 370 7.57 -6.00 -20.79
CA THR A 370 6.91 -4.69 -20.80
C THR A 370 7.67 -3.70 -21.67
N SER A 371 6.95 -2.76 -22.25
CA SER A 371 7.54 -1.53 -22.81
C SER A 371 6.76 -0.32 -22.38
N ARG A 372 7.48 0.79 -22.24
CA ARG A 372 6.91 2.09 -21.89
C ARG A 372 7.56 3.21 -22.69
N ILE A 373 6.78 4.24 -22.94
CA ILE A 373 7.23 5.48 -23.59
C ILE A 373 6.56 6.67 -22.92
N THR A 374 7.33 7.69 -22.68
CA THR A 374 6.84 8.96 -22.10
C THR A 374 7.39 10.11 -22.92
N VAL A 375 6.52 11.02 -23.29
CA VAL A 375 6.84 12.25 -24.00
C VAL A 375 6.42 13.42 -23.13
N ASP A 376 7.33 14.33 -22.84
CA ASP A 376 7.04 15.52 -22.05
C ASP A 376 7.74 16.75 -22.60
N GLY A 377 7.11 17.91 -22.46
CA GLY A 377 7.69 19.16 -22.94
C GLY A 377 6.74 20.34 -22.84
N PRO A 378 7.21 21.54 -23.22
CA PRO A 378 6.40 22.75 -23.21
C PRO A 378 5.40 22.76 -24.34
N VAL A 379 4.11 23.03 -24.05
CA VAL A 379 3.12 23.46 -25.03
C VAL A 379 3.35 24.95 -25.33
N ASN A 380 3.60 25.70 -24.26
CA ASN A 380 4.14 27.05 -24.31
C ASN A 380 5.29 27.14 -23.29
N LYS A 381 6.47 27.58 -23.73
CA LYS A 381 7.69 27.60 -22.91
C LYS A 381 7.60 28.46 -21.64
N GLU A 382 6.69 29.43 -21.62
CA GLU A 382 6.55 30.35 -20.49
C GLU A 382 5.44 29.91 -19.52
N TYR A 383 4.39 29.24 -20.02
CA TYR A 383 3.15 29.09 -19.24
C TYR A 383 2.64 27.65 -19.13
N SER A 384 2.96 26.77 -20.08
CA SER A 384 2.29 25.48 -20.10
C SER A 384 3.15 24.29 -20.52
N SER A 385 2.92 23.16 -19.88
CA SER A 385 3.60 21.92 -20.17
C SER A 385 2.62 20.74 -20.29
N LEU A 386 3.04 19.73 -21.01
CA LEU A 386 2.31 18.47 -21.19
C LEU A 386 3.24 17.29 -20.95
N ILE A 387 2.74 16.26 -20.29
CA ILE A 387 3.34 14.95 -20.22
C ILE A 387 2.32 13.91 -20.65
N VAL A 388 2.73 12.97 -21.48
CA VAL A 388 1.93 11.82 -21.93
C VAL A 388 2.79 10.57 -21.84
N SER A 389 2.26 9.53 -21.22
CA SER A 389 2.95 8.24 -21.09
C SER A 389 2.02 7.10 -21.47
N GLY A 390 2.56 6.11 -22.13
CA GLY A 390 1.90 4.84 -22.38
C GLY A 390 2.82 3.68 -21.98
N ARG A 391 2.21 2.64 -21.38
CA ARG A 391 2.87 1.39 -21.01
C ARG A 391 2.00 0.21 -21.43
N ALA A 392 2.64 -0.88 -21.88
CA ALA A 392 1.94 -2.11 -22.22
C ALA A 392 2.82 -3.33 -21.98
N THR A 393 2.16 -4.46 -21.67
CA THR A 393 2.80 -5.77 -21.60
C THR A 393 2.54 -6.59 -22.87
N TYR A 394 3.45 -7.49 -23.13
CA TYR A 394 3.38 -8.47 -24.23
C TYR A 394 3.91 -9.86 -23.79
N SER A 395 3.54 -10.26 -22.57
CA SER A 395 4.04 -11.48 -21.92
C SER A 395 3.56 -12.80 -22.58
N ASN A 396 2.54 -12.77 -23.44
CA ASN A 396 1.94 -13.96 -24.06
C ASN A 396 2.94 -14.83 -24.81
N TRP A 397 4.00 -14.24 -25.40
CA TRP A 397 5.02 -15.03 -26.11
C TRP A 397 5.86 -15.89 -25.17
N ILE A 398 6.03 -15.48 -23.90
CA ILE A 398 6.69 -16.28 -22.86
C ILE A 398 5.76 -17.42 -22.43
N LEU A 399 4.49 -17.11 -22.13
CA LEU A 399 3.48 -18.09 -21.71
C LEU A 399 3.35 -19.22 -22.73
N LYS A 400 3.34 -18.89 -24.04
CA LYS A 400 3.28 -19.87 -25.15
C LYS A 400 4.50 -20.78 -25.23
N ARG A 401 5.63 -20.46 -24.61
CA ARG A 401 6.85 -21.29 -24.59
C ARG A 401 6.97 -22.19 -23.37
N ILE A 402 6.07 -22.03 -22.39
CA ILE A 402 6.02 -22.90 -21.22
C ILE A 402 5.41 -24.23 -21.64
N GLU A 403 6.06 -25.34 -21.29
CA GLU A 403 5.67 -26.70 -21.74
C GLU A 403 4.29 -27.12 -21.21
N ARG A 404 3.85 -26.62 -20.07
CA ARG A 404 2.53 -26.92 -19.49
C ARG A 404 1.40 -26.30 -20.31
N ALA A 405 0.44 -27.15 -20.74
CA ALA A 405 -0.70 -26.76 -21.57
C ALA A 405 -1.52 -25.60 -20.95
N ALA A 406 -1.74 -25.63 -19.65
CA ALA A 406 -2.47 -24.59 -18.93
C ALA A 406 -1.87 -23.19 -19.16
N PHE A 407 -0.54 -23.04 -19.13
CA PHE A 407 0.12 -21.76 -19.38
C PHE A 407 0.18 -21.38 -20.86
N ARG A 408 0.35 -22.36 -21.76
CA ARG A 408 0.37 -22.09 -23.21
C ARG A 408 -0.94 -21.50 -23.72
N ASN A 409 -2.06 -21.89 -23.13
CA ASN A 409 -3.40 -21.40 -23.46
C ASN A 409 -3.79 -20.17 -22.63
N SER A 410 -2.86 -19.62 -21.83
CA SER A 410 -3.12 -18.45 -20.97
C SER A 410 -2.74 -17.15 -21.65
N ARG A 411 -3.36 -16.05 -21.21
CA ARG A 411 -3.06 -14.67 -21.60
C ARG A 411 -2.91 -13.82 -20.35
N ALA A 412 -1.92 -12.91 -20.34
CA ALA A 412 -1.71 -11.98 -19.25
C ALA A 412 -1.15 -10.68 -19.82
N ASN A 413 -2.03 -9.72 -20.08
CA ASN A 413 -1.66 -8.45 -20.67
C ASN A 413 -2.31 -7.30 -19.90
N TYR A 414 -1.60 -6.18 -19.84
CA TYR A 414 -2.17 -4.91 -19.42
C TYR A 414 -1.62 -3.76 -20.26
N TYR A 415 -2.34 -2.66 -20.23
CA TYR A 415 -1.86 -1.36 -20.70
C TYR A 415 -2.30 -0.25 -19.75
N ASP A 416 -1.54 0.82 -19.73
CA ASP A 416 -1.97 2.08 -19.13
C ASP A 416 -1.51 3.29 -19.93
N VAL A 417 -2.29 4.35 -19.82
CA VAL A 417 -2.02 5.66 -20.42
C VAL A 417 -2.25 6.73 -19.37
N SER A 418 -1.26 7.58 -19.18
CA SER A 418 -1.34 8.73 -18.27
C SER A 418 -1.04 10.01 -19.00
N THR A 419 -1.76 11.09 -18.70
CA THR A 419 -1.48 12.42 -19.22
C THR A 419 -1.71 13.47 -18.15
N ARG A 420 -0.88 14.53 -18.17
CA ARG A 420 -1.05 15.72 -17.34
C ARG A 420 -0.70 16.95 -18.14
N TYR A 421 -1.61 17.90 -18.17
CA TYR A 421 -1.42 19.24 -18.73
C TYR A 421 -1.49 20.25 -17.60
N LYS A 422 -0.48 21.11 -17.50
CA LYS A 422 -0.46 22.22 -16.56
C LYS A 422 -0.23 23.52 -17.29
N THR A 423 -0.99 24.54 -16.91
CA THR A 423 -0.82 25.90 -17.44
C THR A 423 -1.00 26.95 -16.35
N ARG A 424 -0.31 28.05 -16.49
CA ARG A 424 -0.41 29.25 -15.66
C ARG A 424 -0.93 30.39 -16.51
N PHE A 425 -1.89 31.14 -16.02
CA PHE A 425 -2.44 32.29 -16.70
C PHE A 425 -1.63 33.53 -16.37
N ALA A 426 -1.12 34.22 -17.42
CA ALA A 426 -0.15 35.33 -17.26
C ALA A 426 -0.73 36.54 -16.53
N GLN A 427 -2.07 36.73 -16.53
CA GLN A 427 -2.71 37.93 -16.00
C GLN A 427 -2.93 37.91 -14.50
N ASN A 428 -3.23 36.71 -13.91
CA ASN A 428 -3.71 36.60 -12.53
C ASN A 428 -2.92 35.57 -11.70
N ASN A 429 -1.83 35.03 -12.22
CA ASN A 429 -1.07 33.95 -11.59
C ASN A 429 -1.88 32.63 -11.32
N ASP A 430 -3.10 32.56 -11.86
CA ASP A 430 -3.98 31.40 -11.75
C ASP A 430 -3.38 30.19 -12.45
N ARG A 431 -3.67 29.00 -11.93
CA ARG A 431 -3.14 27.75 -12.49
C ARG A 431 -4.27 26.78 -12.81
N LEU A 432 -4.14 26.10 -13.93
CA LEU A 432 -5.00 24.96 -14.28
C LEU A 432 -4.12 23.72 -14.45
N ASP A 433 -4.48 22.66 -13.75
CA ASP A 433 -3.84 21.36 -13.81
C ASP A 433 -4.88 20.30 -14.14
N VAL A 434 -4.74 19.66 -15.31
CA VAL A 434 -5.64 18.61 -15.76
C VAL A 434 -4.86 17.34 -15.98
N SER A 435 -5.30 16.26 -15.34
CA SER A 435 -4.71 14.94 -15.50
C SER A 435 -5.75 13.88 -15.80
N ALA A 436 -5.35 12.86 -16.55
CA ALA A 436 -6.17 11.70 -16.83
C ALA A 436 -5.33 10.43 -16.81
N TYR A 437 -5.96 9.34 -16.37
CA TYR A 437 -5.40 8.00 -16.31
C TYR A 437 -6.41 6.99 -16.82
N LEU A 438 -5.94 6.07 -17.66
CA LEU A 438 -6.70 4.96 -18.22
C LEU A 438 -5.85 3.70 -18.12
N SER A 439 -6.42 2.61 -17.60
CA SER A 439 -5.79 1.29 -17.64
C SER A 439 -6.76 0.20 -18.02
N GLY A 440 -6.22 -0.90 -18.55
CA GLY A 440 -6.98 -2.11 -18.83
C GLY A 440 -6.11 -3.34 -18.69
N ASP A 441 -6.68 -4.38 -18.09
CA ASP A 441 -6.08 -5.68 -17.84
C ASP A 441 -6.91 -6.79 -18.45
N VAL A 442 -6.24 -7.80 -18.96
CA VAL A 442 -6.84 -9.06 -19.41
C VAL A 442 -5.98 -10.22 -18.93
N PHE A 443 -6.57 -11.08 -18.12
CA PHE A 443 -5.97 -12.28 -17.62
C PHE A 443 -6.87 -13.48 -17.94
N GLN A 444 -6.32 -14.50 -18.57
CA GLN A 444 -7.00 -15.75 -18.90
C GLN A 444 -6.08 -16.91 -18.56
N LEU A 445 -6.54 -17.84 -17.76
CA LEU A 445 -5.82 -19.05 -17.40
C LEU A 445 -6.45 -20.24 -18.15
N ASN A 446 -5.63 -21.03 -18.84
CA ASN A 446 -6.02 -22.28 -19.55
C ASN A 446 -7.11 -22.12 -20.64
N GLY A 447 -7.41 -20.89 -21.05
CA GLY A 447 -8.42 -20.64 -22.09
C GLY A 447 -9.88 -20.66 -21.61
N ASP A 448 -10.12 -20.92 -20.32
CA ASP A 448 -11.48 -21.20 -19.84
C ASP A 448 -12.20 -19.93 -19.35
N THR A 449 -11.57 -19.15 -18.50
CA THR A 449 -12.17 -17.95 -17.89
C THR A 449 -11.27 -16.73 -18.10
N THR A 450 -11.86 -15.67 -18.60
CA THR A 450 -11.20 -14.38 -18.82
C THR A 450 -11.61 -13.38 -17.76
N PHE A 451 -10.62 -12.81 -17.06
CA PHE A 451 -10.79 -11.70 -16.12
C PHE A 451 -10.30 -10.42 -16.79
N GLY A 452 -11.16 -9.43 -16.87
CA GLY A 452 -10.82 -8.09 -17.38
C GLY A 452 -11.17 -7.03 -16.36
N TYR A 453 -10.30 -6.04 -16.16
CA TYR A 453 -10.63 -4.89 -15.33
C TYR A 453 -9.99 -3.60 -15.83
N GLN A 454 -10.62 -2.48 -15.53
CA GLN A 454 -10.26 -1.17 -16.05
C GLN A 454 -10.40 -0.09 -14.98
N ASN A 455 -9.45 0.85 -14.97
CA ASN A 455 -9.58 2.12 -14.26
C ASN A 455 -9.67 3.26 -15.27
N ARG A 456 -10.51 4.27 -14.97
CA ARG A 456 -10.61 5.53 -15.70
C ARG A 456 -10.69 6.65 -14.69
N ASN A 457 -9.71 7.56 -14.71
CA ASN A 457 -9.63 8.67 -13.77
C ASN A 457 -9.38 9.97 -14.54
N ALA A 458 -10.00 11.03 -14.07
CA ALA A 458 -9.74 12.38 -14.56
C ALA A 458 -9.83 13.38 -13.41
N VAL A 459 -8.93 14.34 -13.40
CA VAL A 459 -8.90 15.43 -12.42
C VAL A 459 -8.67 16.75 -13.14
N ALA A 460 -9.40 17.77 -12.73
CA ALA A 460 -9.15 19.14 -13.11
C ALA A 460 -9.06 19.99 -11.85
N ASN A 461 -7.92 20.61 -11.60
CA ASN A 461 -7.67 21.53 -10.48
C ASN A 461 -7.49 22.94 -11.05
N TYR A 462 -8.29 23.88 -10.58
CA TYR A 462 -8.12 25.29 -10.84
C TYR A 462 -7.73 25.99 -9.54
N GLN A 463 -6.55 26.58 -9.52
CA GLN A 463 -6.02 27.32 -8.39
C GLN A 463 -6.11 28.82 -8.69
N HIS A 464 -6.72 29.55 -7.76
CA HIS A 464 -6.85 31.01 -7.79
C HIS A 464 -6.16 31.60 -6.55
N GLU A 465 -5.34 32.62 -6.76
CA GLU A 465 -4.64 33.36 -5.72
C GLU A 465 -5.38 34.67 -5.45
N PHE A 466 -6.06 34.74 -4.29
CA PHE A 466 -6.80 35.96 -3.87
C PHE A 466 -5.87 37.02 -3.30
N SER A 467 -4.81 36.59 -2.63
CA SER A 467 -3.74 37.41 -2.09
C SER A 467 -2.53 36.54 -1.76
N ASP A 468 -1.40 37.13 -1.41
CA ASP A 468 -0.17 36.44 -0.98
C ASP A 468 -0.41 35.49 0.23
N GLN A 469 -1.47 35.70 1.00
CA GLN A 469 -1.84 34.91 2.17
C GLN A 469 -2.99 33.93 1.95
N LEU A 470 -3.79 34.10 0.88
CA LEU A 470 -5.00 33.31 0.65
C LEU A 470 -5.06 32.82 -0.79
N TYR A 471 -5.10 31.52 -0.96
CA TYR A 471 -5.44 30.90 -2.26
C TYR A 471 -6.52 29.83 -2.09
N ALA A 472 -7.19 29.51 -3.19
CA ALA A 472 -8.14 28.42 -3.27
C ALA A 472 -7.84 27.51 -4.46
N THR A 473 -8.08 26.21 -4.26
CA THR A 473 -8.08 25.20 -5.30
C THR A 473 -9.48 24.62 -5.44
N PHE A 474 -10.04 24.74 -6.65
CA PHE A 474 -11.31 24.12 -7.02
C PHE A 474 -11.02 22.88 -7.87
N SER A 475 -11.52 21.73 -7.46
CA SER A 475 -11.23 20.45 -8.10
C SER A 475 -12.51 19.77 -8.55
N GLY A 476 -12.50 19.25 -9.78
CA GLY A 476 -13.45 18.27 -10.27
C GLY A 476 -12.73 16.92 -10.46
N VAL A 477 -13.26 15.85 -9.88
CA VAL A 477 -12.67 14.53 -9.91
C VAL A 477 -13.68 13.52 -10.42
N PHE A 478 -13.27 12.71 -11.38
CA PHE A 478 -13.97 11.55 -11.86
C PHE A 478 -13.10 10.32 -11.69
N SER A 479 -13.67 9.24 -11.16
CA SER A 479 -13.00 7.94 -11.07
C SER A 479 -14.01 6.82 -11.32
N GLN A 480 -13.64 5.85 -12.14
CA GLN A 480 -14.44 4.68 -12.46
C GLN A 480 -13.55 3.44 -12.43
N TYR A 481 -14.05 2.39 -11.81
CA TYR A 481 -13.47 1.06 -11.87
C TYR A 481 -14.53 0.06 -12.29
N ASN A 482 -14.20 -0.82 -13.21
CA ASN A 482 -15.04 -1.96 -13.55
C ASN A 482 -14.20 -3.23 -13.67
N PHE A 483 -14.83 -4.36 -13.38
CA PHE A 483 -14.29 -5.65 -13.78
C PHE A 483 -15.36 -6.48 -14.50
N LYS A 484 -14.88 -7.43 -15.32
CA LYS A 484 -15.69 -8.43 -16.03
C LYS A 484 -15.03 -9.79 -15.89
N VAL A 485 -15.87 -10.81 -15.73
CA VAL A 485 -15.48 -12.21 -15.80
C VAL A 485 -16.29 -12.87 -16.90
N ASN A 486 -15.61 -13.39 -17.91
CA ASN A 486 -16.24 -14.13 -19.01
C ASN A 486 -15.80 -15.58 -18.88
N SER A 487 -16.73 -16.49 -18.75
CA SER A 487 -16.46 -17.94 -18.74
C SER A 487 -16.99 -18.56 -20.02
N GLU A 488 -16.11 -19.23 -20.75
CA GLU A 488 -16.41 -19.88 -22.04
C GLU A 488 -16.11 -21.38 -21.98
N GLN A 489 -16.21 -22.01 -20.79
CA GLN A 489 -15.83 -23.42 -20.61
C GLN A 489 -16.73 -24.38 -21.35
N GLN A 490 -18.03 -24.14 -21.33
CA GLN A 490 -19.06 -24.94 -22.01
C GLN A 490 -20.17 -24.02 -22.48
N ALA A 491 -20.63 -24.14 -23.69
CA ALA A 491 -21.68 -23.28 -24.26
C ALA A 491 -22.98 -23.23 -23.45
N THR A 492 -23.27 -24.29 -22.69
CA THR A 492 -24.44 -24.34 -21.79
C THR A 492 -24.26 -23.65 -20.47
N THR A 493 -23.02 -23.39 -20.02
CA THR A 493 -22.72 -22.78 -18.73
C THR A 493 -21.87 -21.50 -18.85
N ASP A 494 -21.70 -20.99 -20.08
CA ASP A 494 -20.98 -19.75 -20.32
C ASP A 494 -21.74 -18.54 -19.76
N PHE A 495 -21.02 -17.59 -19.21
CA PHE A 495 -21.59 -16.41 -18.58
C PHE A 495 -20.66 -15.21 -18.68
N ASP A 496 -21.29 -14.04 -18.61
CA ASP A 496 -20.68 -12.74 -18.41
C ASP A 496 -21.10 -12.17 -17.06
N LEU A 497 -20.10 -11.96 -16.18
CA LEU A 497 -20.29 -11.29 -14.90
C LEU A 497 -19.61 -9.92 -14.95
N SER A 498 -20.32 -8.87 -14.58
CA SER A 498 -19.78 -7.51 -14.54
C SER A 498 -20.10 -6.80 -13.25
N TYR A 499 -19.22 -5.89 -12.88
CA TYR A 499 -19.29 -5.04 -11.70
C TYR A 499 -18.71 -3.65 -12.01
N GLN A 500 -19.28 -2.57 -11.43
CA GLN A 500 -18.79 -1.21 -11.66
C GLN A 500 -18.98 -0.33 -10.44
N ILE A 501 -18.00 0.55 -10.21
CA ILE A 501 -18.11 1.68 -9.27
C ILE A 501 -17.79 2.98 -10.00
N ASP A 502 -18.65 3.98 -9.84
CA ASP A 502 -18.51 5.34 -10.30
C ASP A 502 -18.34 6.30 -9.13
N TYR A 503 -17.38 7.20 -9.24
CA TYR A 503 -17.09 8.23 -8.26
C TYR A 503 -16.96 9.58 -8.93
N LEU A 504 -17.74 10.55 -8.47
CA LEU A 504 -17.68 11.94 -8.94
C LEU A 504 -17.55 12.85 -7.72
N GLU A 505 -16.53 13.72 -7.70
CA GLU A 505 -16.29 14.62 -6.57
C GLU A 505 -16.06 16.05 -7.05
N GLY A 506 -16.65 17.01 -6.34
CA GLY A 506 -16.34 18.42 -6.37
C GLY A 506 -15.70 18.85 -5.05
N ARG A 507 -14.54 19.49 -5.09
CA ARG A 507 -13.82 20.01 -3.93
C ARG A 507 -13.56 21.50 -4.06
N SER A 508 -13.64 22.22 -2.93
CA SER A 508 -13.03 23.52 -2.74
C SER A 508 -12.12 23.49 -1.54
N HIS A 509 -10.87 23.82 -1.72
CA HIS A 509 -9.84 23.86 -0.70
C HIS A 509 -9.27 25.26 -0.63
N PHE A 510 -9.33 25.88 0.54
CA PHE A 510 -8.78 27.19 0.84
C PHE A 510 -7.60 27.03 1.79
N SER A 511 -6.52 27.74 1.51
CA SER A 511 -5.36 27.82 2.37
C SER A 511 -5.07 29.27 2.68
N TYR A 512 -4.98 29.56 3.98
CA TYR A 512 -4.81 30.90 4.50
C TYR A 512 -3.68 30.94 5.53
N ALA A 513 -2.65 31.73 5.26
CA ALA A 513 -1.51 31.94 6.12
C ALA A 513 -1.54 33.39 6.66
N PRO A 514 -2.31 33.68 7.72
CA PRO A 514 -2.39 35.05 8.29
C PRO A 514 -1.09 35.56 8.84
N THR A 515 -0.25 34.67 9.36
CA THR A 515 1.10 34.91 9.87
C THR A 515 2.02 33.76 9.48
N GLU A 516 3.31 33.86 9.73
CA GLU A 516 4.27 32.76 9.52
C GLU A 516 4.07 31.57 10.47
N ASP A 517 3.33 31.78 11.58
CA ASP A 517 3.10 30.79 12.61
C ASP A 517 1.78 30.03 12.43
N HIS A 518 0.89 30.47 11.57
CA HIS A 518 -0.42 29.88 11.34
C HIS A 518 -0.64 29.48 9.87
N GLN A 519 -1.00 28.25 9.66
CA GLN A 519 -1.45 27.74 8.36
C GLN A 519 -2.85 27.15 8.50
N VAL A 520 -3.85 27.95 8.21
CA VAL A 520 -5.27 27.57 8.28
C VAL A 520 -5.72 26.99 6.93
N ASN A 521 -6.27 25.77 6.96
CA ASN A 521 -6.85 25.14 5.79
C ASN A 521 -8.33 24.83 6.06
N PHE A 522 -9.21 25.17 5.12
CA PHE A 522 -10.63 24.87 5.20
C PHE A 522 -11.22 24.56 3.84
N GLY A 523 -12.35 23.87 3.81
CA GLY A 523 -12.94 23.50 2.55
C GLY A 523 -14.20 22.66 2.64
N LEU A 524 -14.72 22.35 1.45
CA LEU A 524 -15.92 21.56 1.20
C LEU A 524 -15.60 20.46 0.20
N ASN A 525 -16.10 19.24 0.47
CA ASN A 525 -16.10 18.13 -0.49
C ASN A 525 -17.54 17.63 -0.69
N LEU A 526 -17.91 17.38 -1.92
CA LEU A 526 -19.17 16.77 -2.32
C LEU A 526 -18.90 15.58 -3.22
N ILE A 527 -19.30 14.39 -2.78
CA ILE A 527 -19.03 13.13 -3.49
C ILE A 527 -20.35 12.47 -3.85
N ARG A 528 -20.44 11.98 -5.07
CA ARG A 528 -21.52 11.10 -5.54
C ARG A 528 -20.94 9.75 -5.87
N TYR A 529 -21.50 8.72 -5.24
CA TYR A 529 -21.20 7.32 -5.53
C TYR A 529 -22.30 6.71 -6.40
N GLY A 530 -21.90 5.86 -7.33
CA GLY A 530 -22.75 4.95 -8.08
C GLY A 530 -22.10 3.57 -8.10
N LEU A 531 -22.80 2.56 -7.60
CA LEU A 531 -22.29 1.21 -7.51
C LEU A 531 -23.25 0.27 -8.23
N ASP A 532 -22.73 -0.49 -9.20
CA ASP A 532 -23.40 -1.63 -9.81
C ASP A 532 -22.81 -2.89 -9.17
N PRO A 533 -23.50 -3.51 -8.18
CA PRO A 533 -22.88 -4.52 -7.30
C PRO A 533 -22.77 -5.91 -7.95
N GLY A 534 -23.36 -6.11 -9.12
CA GLY A 534 -23.23 -7.34 -9.88
C GLY A 534 -24.34 -7.54 -10.93
N ARG A 535 -23.91 -7.96 -12.10
CA ARG A 535 -24.75 -8.34 -13.23
C ARG A 535 -24.20 -9.60 -13.87
N LEU A 536 -25.00 -10.66 -13.86
CA LEU A 536 -24.74 -11.95 -14.52
C LEU A 536 -25.62 -12.06 -15.75
N GLU A 537 -25.04 -12.37 -16.88
CA GLU A 537 -25.76 -12.61 -18.13
C GLU A 537 -25.26 -13.92 -18.78
N PRO A 538 -26.13 -14.64 -19.51
CA PRO A 538 -25.68 -15.77 -20.32
C PRO A 538 -24.68 -15.31 -21.38
N GLY A 539 -23.56 -16.04 -21.55
CA GLY A 539 -22.49 -15.69 -22.49
C GLY A 539 -22.86 -15.96 -23.94
N SER A 540 -23.80 -16.88 -24.20
CA SER A 540 -24.28 -17.23 -25.54
C SER A 540 -25.76 -17.59 -25.56
N GLY A 541 -26.33 -17.78 -26.75
CA GLY A 541 -27.71 -18.22 -26.91
C GLY A 541 -27.96 -19.68 -26.50
N GLU A 542 -26.94 -20.50 -26.28
CA GLU A 542 -26.99 -21.87 -25.80
C GLU A 542 -26.86 -21.98 -24.27
N SER A 543 -26.51 -20.88 -23.61
CA SER A 543 -26.32 -20.85 -22.16
C SER A 543 -27.64 -20.96 -21.44
N ILE A 544 -27.69 -21.84 -20.43
CA ILE A 544 -28.81 -21.99 -19.51
C ILE A 544 -28.66 -21.18 -18.22
N VAL A 545 -27.64 -20.34 -18.15
CA VAL A 545 -27.42 -19.44 -17.01
C VAL A 545 -28.56 -18.43 -16.92
N ASN A 546 -29.21 -18.38 -15.77
CA ASN A 546 -30.26 -17.39 -15.51
C ASN A 546 -29.66 -16.00 -15.33
N PRO A 547 -30.09 -14.98 -16.08
CA PRO A 547 -29.63 -13.61 -15.86
C PRO A 547 -30.04 -13.11 -14.48
N GLN A 548 -29.11 -12.47 -13.79
CA GLN A 548 -29.34 -11.86 -12.49
C GLN A 548 -28.70 -10.47 -12.46
N GLN A 549 -29.42 -9.50 -11.93
CA GLN A 549 -28.90 -8.15 -11.74
C GLN A 549 -29.29 -7.63 -10.38
N LEU A 550 -28.31 -7.30 -9.55
CA LEU A 550 -28.54 -6.65 -8.26
C LEU A 550 -28.95 -5.19 -8.43
N GLU A 551 -29.72 -4.67 -7.48
CA GLU A 551 -30.13 -3.27 -7.49
C GLU A 551 -28.93 -2.34 -7.36
N ARG A 552 -28.85 -1.34 -8.24
CA ARG A 552 -27.79 -0.33 -8.23
C ARG A 552 -27.84 0.52 -6.98
N GLU A 553 -26.71 0.69 -6.31
CA GLU A 553 -26.58 1.50 -5.10
C GLU A 553 -26.12 2.92 -5.44
N LYS A 554 -26.67 3.90 -4.74
CA LYS A 554 -26.33 5.33 -4.91
C LYS A 554 -26.18 6.00 -3.56
N ALA A 555 -25.16 6.87 -3.44
CA ALA A 555 -25.00 7.67 -2.24
C ALA A 555 -24.46 9.06 -2.57
N LEU A 556 -24.72 9.99 -1.64
CA LEU A 556 -24.11 11.32 -1.60
C LEU A 556 -23.37 11.47 -0.27
N GLU A 557 -22.15 12.01 -0.33
CA GLU A 557 -21.37 12.38 0.84
C GLU A 557 -20.99 13.86 0.74
N GLY A 558 -21.27 14.61 1.80
CA GLY A 558 -20.90 16.02 1.91
C GLY A 558 -20.08 16.25 3.17
N SER A 559 -18.92 16.90 3.05
CA SER A 559 -18.05 17.18 4.18
C SER A 559 -17.55 18.62 4.21
N LEU A 560 -17.48 19.19 5.40
CA LEU A 560 -16.82 20.46 5.69
C LEU A 560 -15.63 20.18 6.60
N TYR A 561 -14.53 20.89 6.41
CA TYR A 561 -13.37 20.78 7.28
C TYR A 561 -12.69 22.12 7.51
N LEU A 562 -12.02 22.20 8.67
CA LEU A 562 -11.16 23.29 9.10
C LEU A 562 -9.97 22.68 9.82
N SER A 563 -8.77 23.16 9.54
CA SER A 563 -7.57 22.81 10.29
C SER A 563 -6.60 23.97 10.38
N ASP A 564 -5.81 23.99 11.44
CA ASP A 564 -4.72 24.94 11.63
C ASP A 564 -3.45 24.21 12.04
N GLU A 565 -2.36 24.52 11.39
CA GLU A 565 -1.02 24.19 11.83
C GLU A 565 -0.42 25.42 12.48
N TRP A 566 -0.26 25.36 13.81
CA TRP A 566 0.17 26.46 14.63
C TRP A 566 1.53 26.19 15.25
N ARG A 567 2.50 27.06 14.97
CA ARG A 567 3.82 27.08 15.62
C ARG A 567 3.73 27.98 16.85
N LEU A 568 3.49 27.36 18.02
CA LEU A 568 3.39 28.08 19.30
C LEU A 568 4.74 28.65 19.74
N SER A 569 5.83 27.98 19.43
CA SER A 569 7.22 28.40 19.64
C SER A 569 8.14 27.64 18.68
N ASP A 570 9.43 27.96 18.68
CA ASP A 570 10.43 27.23 17.90
C ASP A 570 10.46 25.73 18.23
N ASP A 571 10.16 25.38 19.49
CA ASP A 571 10.19 24.01 19.97
C ASP A 571 8.82 23.31 19.91
N LEU A 572 7.70 24.03 19.89
CA LEU A 572 6.36 23.48 20.03
C LEU A 572 5.46 23.86 18.86
N SER A 573 4.98 22.84 18.13
CA SER A 573 3.98 22.99 17.08
C SER A 573 2.79 22.07 17.31
N VAL A 574 1.61 22.55 16.94
CA VAL A 574 0.33 21.84 17.06
C VAL A 574 -0.38 21.87 15.71
N TYR A 575 -0.89 20.74 15.29
CA TYR A 575 -1.88 20.63 14.20
C TYR A 575 -3.21 20.24 14.81
N ALA A 576 -4.25 21.01 14.56
CA ALA A 576 -5.62 20.72 14.99
C ALA A 576 -6.54 20.77 13.77
N GLY A 577 -7.32 19.72 13.54
CA GLY A 577 -8.24 19.60 12.43
C GLY A 577 -9.58 19.01 12.85
N LEU A 578 -10.66 19.56 12.30
CA LEU A 578 -12.02 19.06 12.45
C LEU A 578 -12.65 18.91 11.07
N ARG A 579 -13.24 17.76 10.81
CA ARG A 579 -14.06 17.47 9.64
C ARG A 579 -15.41 16.98 10.10
N TYR A 580 -16.46 17.42 9.45
CA TYR A 580 -17.82 16.92 9.68
C TYR A 580 -18.38 16.38 8.38
N THR A 581 -18.72 15.10 8.36
CA THR A 581 -19.23 14.41 7.18
C THR A 581 -20.69 14.01 7.38
N ASN A 582 -21.52 14.22 6.35
CA ASN A 582 -22.86 13.67 6.19
C ASN A 582 -22.89 12.76 4.98
N TYR A 583 -23.42 11.57 5.15
CA TYR A 583 -23.60 10.56 4.12
C TYR A 583 -25.07 10.20 4.00
N PHE A 584 -25.56 10.09 2.76
CA PHE A 584 -26.94 9.77 2.43
C PHE A 584 -26.96 8.60 1.45
N PHE A 585 -27.46 7.45 1.87
CA PHE A 585 -27.76 6.33 0.99
C PHE A 585 -29.11 6.59 0.31
N LEU A 586 -29.18 6.43 -1.01
CA LEU A 586 -30.30 6.90 -1.83
C LEU A 586 -30.99 5.76 -2.59
N GLY A 587 -32.30 5.84 -2.72
CA GLY A 587 -33.09 4.97 -3.61
C GLY A 587 -32.89 5.28 -5.13
N PRO A 588 -33.36 4.42 -6.03
CA PRO A 588 -34.27 3.33 -5.71
C PRO A 588 -33.58 2.19 -4.96
N LYS A 589 -34.22 1.63 -3.96
CA LYS A 589 -33.71 0.48 -3.17
C LYS A 589 -34.84 -0.21 -2.42
N THR A 590 -34.84 -1.52 -2.45
CA THR A 590 -35.65 -2.38 -1.60
C THR A 590 -34.84 -2.73 -0.35
N VAL A 591 -35.38 -2.44 0.83
CA VAL A 591 -34.75 -2.74 2.12
C VAL A 591 -35.58 -3.81 2.82
N PHE A 592 -34.96 -4.95 3.13
CA PHE A 592 -35.61 -6.04 3.84
C PHE A 592 -35.66 -5.76 5.34
N ASN A 593 -36.82 -6.11 5.96
CA ASN A 593 -37.02 -5.95 7.39
C ASN A 593 -36.90 -7.33 8.05
N TYR A 594 -36.15 -7.37 9.14
CA TYR A 594 -35.87 -8.61 9.88
C TYR A 594 -36.54 -8.58 11.26
N ARG A 595 -36.74 -9.74 11.83
CA ARG A 595 -37.17 -9.85 13.23
C ARG A 595 -36.12 -9.21 14.15
N GLU A 596 -36.56 -8.38 15.10
CA GLU A 596 -35.68 -7.69 16.04
C GLU A 596 -35.07 -8.62 17.11
N ASP A 597 -35.75 -9.74 17.42
CA ASP A 597 -35.39 -10.71 18.46
C ASP A 597 -34.62 -11.94 17.91
N ALA A 598 -34.12 -11.88 16.68
CA ALA A 598 -33.44 -12.99 16.01
C ALA A 598 -32.25 -12.57 15.19
N ALA A 599 -31.37 -13.52 14.87
CA ALA A 599 -30.26 -13.32 13.96
C ALA A 599 -30.75 -12.86 12.58
N ARG A 600 -29.90 -12.05 11.90
CA ARG A 600 -30.20 -11.62 10.54
C ARG A 600 -29.86 -12.74 9.56
N ILE A 601 -30.88 -13.51 9.23
CA ILE A 601 -30.88 -14.60 8.24
C ILE A 601 -32.12 -14.49 7.37
N GLU A 602 -32.12 -15.05 6.17
CA GLU A 602 -33.25 -14.97 5.23
C GLU A 602 -34.55 -15.44 5.83
N ASN A 603 -34.57 -16.51 6.62
CA ASN A 603 -35.75 -17.06 7.29
C ASN A 603 -36.39 -16.10 8.30
N ASN A 604 -35.71 -15.05 8.71
CA ASN A 604 -36.19 -14.05 9.65
C ASN A 604 -36.66 -12.76 8.96
N ILE A 605 -36.78 -12.74 7.63
CA ILE A 605 -37.36 -11.64 6.88
C ILE A 605 -38.86 -11.54 7.19
N THR A 606 -39.34 -10.39 7.62
CA THR A 606 -40.73 -10.09 7.96
C THR A 606 -41.44 -9.28 6.87
N GLY A 607 -40.70 -8.69 5.96
CA GLY A 607 -41.19 -7.86 4.86
C GLY A 607 -40.14 -7.03 4.24
N SER A 608 -40.52 -6.12 3.35
CA SER A 608 -39.61 -5.17 2.71
C SER A 608 -40.21 -3.77 2.62
N THR A 609 -39.35 -2.76 2.52
CA THR A 609 -39.71 -1.37 2.31
C THR A 609 -39.07 -0.87 1.03
N GLU A 610 -39.87 -0.39 0.07
CA GLU A 610 -39.39 0.14 -1.19
C GLU A 610 -39.19 1.65 -1.13
N TYR A 611 -38.05 2.12 -1.56
CA TYR A 611 -37.70 3.55 -1.66
C TYR A 611 -37.57 3.93 -3.13
N GLY A 612 -38.33 4.97 -3.54
CA GLY A 612 -38.26 5.53 -4.89
C GLY A 612 -36.94 6.27 -5.18
N ALA A 613 -36.68 6.56 -6.45
CA ALA A 613 -35.46 7.22 -6.91
C ALA A 613 -35.22 8.56 -6.20
N GLY A 614 -33.99 8.75 -5.70
CA GLY A 614 -33.54 9.96 -5.00
C GLY A 614 -34.07 10.16 -3.59
N LYS A 615 -34.89 9.23 -3.07
CA LYS A 615 -35.32 9.25 -1.66
C LYS A 615 -34.14 8.82 -0.77
N VAL A 616 -34.01 9.50 0.38
CA VAL A 616 -33.04 9.11 1.40
C VAL A 616 -33.55 7.85 2.10
N VAL A 617 -32.79 6.78 1.96
CA VAL A 617 -33.03 5.48 2.61
C VAL A 617 -32.41 5.47 4.01
N GLN A 618 -31.14 5.90 4.12
CA GLN A 618 -30.41 5.95 5.37
C GLN A 618 -29.47 7.18 5.39
N ARG A 619 -29.31 7.73 6.58
CA ARG A 619 -28.36 8.82 6.84
C ARG A 619 -27.38 8.43 7.91
N TYR A 620 -26.09 8.68 7.66
CA TYR A 620 -25.01 8.59 8.63
C TYR A 620 -24.24 9.91 8.67
N GLY A 621 -23.51 10.16 9.72
CA GLY A 621 -22.64 11.33 9.80
C GLY A 621 -22.04 11.52 11.18
N GLY A 622 -21.10 12.48 11.27
CA GLY A 622 -20.52 12.87 12.55
C GLY A 622 -19.14 13.52 12.40
N PRO A 623 -18.59 13.96 13.53
CA PRO A 623 -17.29 14.62 13.55
C PRO A 623 -16.14 13.63 13.37
N GLU A 624 -15.09 14.10 12.70
CA GLU A 624 -13.78 13.48 12.57
C GLU A 624 -12.75 14.51 13.06
N TYR A 625 -12.05 14.20 14.15
CA TYR A 625 -11.05 15.07 14.75
C TYR A 625 -9.65 14.58 14.49
N ARG A 626 -8.70 15.51 14.38
CA ARG A 626 -7.29 15.25 14.19
C ARG A 626 -6.50 16.23 15.04
N LEU A 627 -5.62 15.70 15.87
CA LEU A 627 -4.74 16.48 16.70
C LEU A 627 -3.34 15.89 16.65
N SER A 628 -2.35 16.70 16.34
CA SER A 628 -0.94 16.32 16.41
C SER A 628 -0.16 17.38 17.15
N LEU A 629 0.79 16.94 17.96
CA LEU A 629 1.68 17.78 18.74
C LEU A 629 3.12 17.35 18.46
N ARG A 630 3.98 18.31 18.21
CA ARG A 630 5.43 18.12 18.12
C ARG A 630 6.11 18.96 19.17
N TYR A 631 7.00 18.33 19.94
CA TYR A 631 7.93 19.01 20.82
C TYR A 631 9.37 18.66 20.43
N SER A 632 10.18 19.67 20.11
CA SER A 632 11.59 19.55 19.75
C SER A 632 12.46 19.79 20.98
N PHE A 633 13.28 18.82 21.35
CA PHE A 633 14.29 19.00 22.42
C PHE A 633 15.50 19.79 21.91
N ASN A 634 15.76 19.70 20.63
CA ASN A 634 16.78 20.44 19.89
C ASN A 634 16.50 20.28 18.37
N GLU A 635 17.33 20.89 17.53
CA GLU A 635 17.16 20.87 16.07
C GLU A 635 17.14 19.46 15.43
N ASN A 636 17.68 18.45 16.12
CA ASN A 636 17.87 17.12 15.60
C ASN A 636 17.04 16.05 16.35
N THR A 637 16.24 16.44 17.36
CA THR A 637 15.47 15.47 18.15
C THR A 637 14.09 16.03 18.49
N SER A 638 13.05 15.30 18.14
CA SER A 638 11.67 15.65 18.49
C SER A 638 10.85 14.44 18.96
N VAL A 639 9.83 14.71 19.76
CA VAL A 639 8.76 13.78 20.10
C VAL A 639 7.48 14.29 19.48
N LYS A 640 6.70 13.37 18.89
CA LYS A 640 5.40 13.67 18.29
C LYS A 640 4.34 12.78 18.91
N ALA A 641 3.16 13.33 19.13
CA ALA A 641 1.96 12.60 19.54
C ALA A 641 0.80 12.95 18.61
N ALA A 642 -0.02 11.98 18.27
CA ALA A 642 -1.18 12.21 17.41
C ALA A 642 -2.39 11.39 17.84
N VAL A 643 -3.56 11.99 17.66
CA VAL A 643 -4.88 11.37 17.86
C VAL A 643 -5.76 11.71 16.66
N ASN A 644 -6.40 10.73 16.07
CA ASN A 644 -7.31 10.95 14.95
C ASN A 644 -8.50 9.99 14.98
N ARG A 645 -9.65 10.51 14.54
CA ARG A 645 -10.87 9.75 14.20
C ARG A 645 -11.21 9.95 12.75
N ASN A 646 -11.41 8.84 12.04
CA ASN A 646 -11.83 8.83 10.63
C ASN A 646 -13.04 7.91 10.43
N ARG A 647 -13.82 8.16 9.33
CA ARG A 647 -15.00 7.37 8.97
C ARG A 647 -14.88 6.86 7.54
N GLN A 648 -15.49 5.69 7.27
CA GLN A 648 -15.51 5.06 5.97
C GLN A 648 -16.90 4.56 5.64
N TYR A 649 -17.42 4.96 4.46
CA TYR A 649 -18.78 4.64 4.00
C TYR A 649 -18.79 3.64 2.84
N LEU A 650 -17.64 3.31 2.30
CA LEU A 650 -17.44 2.39 1.19
C LEU A 650 -16.43 1.33 1.61
N SER A 651 -16.89 0.08 1.77
CA SER A 651 -16.10 -1.08 2.21
C SER A 651 -15.94 -2.07 1.08
N MET A 652 -14.89 -2.89 1.10
CA MET A 652 -14.67 -3.95 0.13
C MET A 652 -14.98 -5.31 0.75
N LEU A 653 -15.68 -6.13 0.00
CA LEU A 653 -16.08 -7.48 0.37
C LEU A 653 -15.15 -8.48 -0.33
N PHE A 654 -14.49 -9.31 0.44
CA PHE A 654 -13.66 -10.39 -0.08
C PHE A 654 -13.54 -11.51 0.96
N ASN A 655 -13.65 -12.75 0.51
CA ASN A 655 -13.60 -13.95 1.36
C ASN A 655 -12.20 -14.57 1.46
N SER A 656 -11.21 -13.95 0.80
CA SER A 656 -9.81 -14.40 0.84
C SER A 656 -8.94 -13.34 1.49
N ALA A 657 -7.83 -13.75 2.09
CA ALA A 657 -6.87 -12.80 2.67
C ALA A 657 -6.08 -12.02 1.61
N THR A 658 -6.04 -12.50 0.37
CA THR A 658 -5.42 -11.81 -0.76
C THR A 658 -6.49 -11.08 -1.55
N VAL A 659 -6.37 -9.76 -1.64
CA VAL A 659 -7.30 -8.93 -2.42
C VAL A 659 -7.21 -9.33 -3.89
N SER A 660 -8.37 -9.64 -4.46
CA SER A 660 -8.55 -9.94 -5.88
C SER A 660 -9.17 -8.74 -6.60
N PRO A 661 -8.87 -8.49 -7.89
CA PRO A 661 -9.62 -7.53 -8.70
C PRO A 661 -11.12 -7.81 -8.79
N THR A 662 -11.53 -9.04 -8.50
CA THR A 662 -12.94 -9.45 -8.42
C THR A 662 -13.59 -9.19 -7.07
N ALA A 663 -12.86 -8.61 -6.10
CA ALA A 663 -13.45 -8.15 -4.85
C ALA A 663 -14.45 -7.02 -5.11
N THR A 664 -15.62 -7.11 -4.51
CA THR A 664 -16.71 -6.15 -4.73
C THR A 664 -16.72 -5.08 -3.65
N TRP A 665 -17.09 -3.86 -4.03
CA TRP A 665 -17.29 -2.77 -3.09
C TRP A 665 -18.76 -2.71 -2.66
N LYS A 666 -18.99 -2.24 -1.46
CA LYS A 666 -20.33 -2.11 -0.86
C LYS A 666 -20.45 -0.77 -0.15
N LEU A 667 -21.51 -0.02 -0.46
CA LEU A 667 -21.85 1.21 0.25
C LEU A 667 -22.51 0.90 1.60
N SER A 668 -22.28 1.74 2.61
CA SER A 668 -23.00 1.67 3.86
C SER A 668 -24.50 1.92 3.61
N ASP A 669 -25.33 1.07 4.21
CA ASP A 669 -26.77 1.05 4.05
C ASP A 669 -27.47 0.85 5.41
N PRO A 670 -28.79 0.66 5.52
CA PRO A 670 -29.49 0.45 6.80
C PRO A 670 -28.92 -0.70 7.66
N HIS A 671 -28.36 -1.74 7.02
CA HIS A 671 -27.89 -2.96 7.68
C HIS A 671 -26.37 -3.02 7.84
N ILE A 672 -25.62 -2.34 6.96
CA ILE A 672 -24.15 -2.31 6.94
C ILE A 672 -23.70 -0.91 7.35
N ARG A 673 -23.31 -0.78 8.62
CA ARG A 673 -22.90 0.51 9.21
C ARG A 673 -21.54 0.98 8.68
N PRO A 674 -21.30 2.30 8.65
CA PRO A 674 -20.01 2.83 8.31
C PRO A 674 -18.97 2.51 9.39
N GLN A 675 -17.78 2.08 8.95
CA GLN A 675 -16.65 1.85 9.84
C GLN A 675 -16.13 3.17 10.42
N THR A 676 -15.73 3.16 11.70
CA THR A 676 -15.07 4.30 12.36
C THR A 676 -13.77 3.83 13.00
N GLY A 677 -12.68 4.54 12.76
CA GLY A 677 -11.37 4.24 13.32
C GLY A 677 -10.87 5.37 14.21
N ASP A 678 -10.52 5.03 15.47
CA ASP A 678 -9.81 5.90 16.41
C ASP A 678 -8.38 5.43 16.55
N GLN A 679 -7.39 6.32 16.34
CA GLN A 679 -5.98 5.96 16.45
C GLN A 679 -5.25 6.94 17.36
N PHE A 680 -4.41 6.39 18.25
CA PHE A 680 -3.45 7.09 19.10
C PHE A 680 -2.05 6.69 18.67
N SER A 681 -1.15 7.65 18.60
CA SER A 681 0.22 7.40 18.18
C SER A 681 1.20 8.28 18.95
N LEU A 682 2.39 7.74 19.25
CA LEU A 682 3.49 8.44 19.91
C LEU A 682 4.80 8.04 19.21
N GLY A 683 5.67 9.01 18.89
CA GLY A 683 6.92 8.75 18.19
C GLY A 683 8.08 9.63 18.66
N LEU A 684 9.28 9.04 18.60
CA LEU A 684 10.56 9.71 18.82
C LEU A 684 11.31 9.75 17.47
N TYR A 685 11.81 10.92 17.11
CA TYR A 685 12.54 11.15 15.85
C TYR A 685 13.89 11.80 16.18
N ARG A 686 14.94 11.29 15.56
CA ARG A 686 16.27 11.83 15.78
C ARG A 686 17.15 11.69 14.53
N ASN A 687 17.80 12.79 14.15
CA ASN A 687 18.80 12.85 13.12
C ASN A 687 20.22 12.86 13.72
N PHE A 688 21.14 12.16 13.05
CA PHE A 688 22.55 12.08 13.45
C PHE A 688 23.45 12.46 12.28
N PHE A 689 24.69 12.90 12.58
CA PHE A 689 25.76 13.15 11.61
C PHE A 689 25.34 14.12 10.48
N ASP A 690 24.84 15.31 10.85
CA ASP A 690 24.36 16.33 9.92
C ASP A 690 23.29 15.78 8.95
N ASP A 691 22.25 15.16 9.51
CA ASP A 691 21.12 14.58 8.80
C ASP A 691 21.46 13.44 7.81
N ARG A 692 22.63 12.80 8.00
CA ARG A 692 23.01 11.64 7.17
C ARG A 692 22.41 10.33 7.66
N LEU A 693 21.92 10.29 8.89
CA LEU A 693 21.27 9.13 9.47
C LEU A 693 20.02 9.61 10.21
N GLU A 694 18.86 9.21 9.73
CA GLU A 694 17.56 9.47 10.36
C GLU A 694 17.09 8.22 11.11
N PHE A 695 16.63 8.40 12.32
CA PHE A 695 16.09 7.35 13.18
C PHE A 695 14.72 7.75 13.68
N SER A 696 13.76 6.83 13.61
CA SER A 696 12.47 7.00 14.25
C SER A 696 11.98 5.71 14.92
N VAL A 697 11.25 5.89 16.01
CA VAL A 697 10.48 4.83 16.68
C VAL A 697 9.08 5.36 16.89
N GLU A 698 8.08 4.64 16.41
CA GLU A 698 6.67 5.01 16.54
C GLU A 698 5.86 3.87 17.14
N GLY A 699 5.05 4.17 18.16
CA GLY A 699 4.05 3.26 18.70
C GLY A 699 2.65 3.74 18.35
N TYR A 700 1.74 2.80 18.06
CA TYR A 700 0.35 3.12 17.80
C TYR A 700 -0.61 2.12 18.44
N TYR A 701 -1.83 2.61 18.72
CA TYR A 701 -2.98 1.83 19.13
C TYR A 701 -4.22 2.34 18.38
N LYS A 702 -4.92 1.44 17.68
CA LYS A 702 -6.12 1.72 16.86
C LYS A 702 -7.29 0.89 17.33
N ILE A 703 -8.45 1.51 17.44
CA ILE A 703 -9.76 0.88 17.69
C ILE A 703 -10.61 1.08 16.44
N ILE A 704 -11.24 0.04 15.96
CA ILE A 704 -12.12 0.07 14.80
C ILE A 704 -13.51 -0.38 15.25
N HIS A 705 -14.49 0.47 15.05
CA HIS A 705 -15.89 0.19 15.32
C HIS A 705 -16.62 -0.16 14.02
N ASP A 706 -17.59 -1.04 14.10
CA ASP A 706 -18.40 -1.52 12.97
C ASP A 706 -17.54 -2.10 11.82
N MET A 707 -16.42 -2.74 12.16
CA MET A 707 -15.59 -3.42 11.18
C MET A 707 -16.38 -4.53 10.49
N LEU A 708 -16.40 -4.52 9.15
CA LEU A 708 -17.17 -5.46 8.37
C LEU A 708 -16.41 -6.79 8.19
N GLU A 709 -17.07 -7.90 8.47
CA GLU A 709 -16.54 -9.25 8.29
C GLU A 709 -17.65 -10.18 7.78
N TYR A 710 -17.29 -11.31 7.18
CA TYR A 710 -18.23 -12.27 6.62
C TYR A 710 -18.43 -13.49 7.55
N LYS A 711 -19.63 -14.08 7.51
CA LYS A 711 -19.96 -15.32 8.23
C LYS A 711 -19.30 -16.54 7.57
N ALA A 712 -19.32 -17.66 8.26
CA ALA A 712 -18.89 -18.93 7.65
C ALA A 712 -19.89 -19.35 6.56
N GLY A 713 -19.35 -19.68 5.37
CA GLY A 713 -20.20 -20.05 4.22
C GLY A 713 -20.84 -18.87 3.49
N ALA A 714 -20.43 -17.63 3.78
CA ALA A 714 -21.00 -16.43 3.16
C ALA A 714 -20.88 -16.42 1.62
N GLU A 715 -21.96 -16.05 0.96
CA GLU A 715 -22.03 -15.78 -0.47
C GLU A 715 -21.96 -14.27 -0.69
N LEU A 716 -20.76 -13.79 -1.09
CA LEU A 716 -20.50 -12.35 -1.22
C LEU A 716 -20.76 -11.79 -2.62
N LEU A 717 -20.98 -12.65 -3.60
CA LEU A 717 -21.14 -12.26 -5.00
C LEU A 717 -22.55 -12.55 -5.46
N LEU A 718 -23.20 -11.60 -6.12
CA LEU A 718 -24.60 -11.74 -6.62
C LEU A 718 -25.62 -12.13 -5.54
N ASN A 719 -25.43 -11.69 -4.32
CA ASN A 719 -26.32 -11.97 -3.19
C ASN A 719 -27.28 -10.80 -2.96
N ASP A 720 -28.59 -11.05 -3.13
CA ASP A 720 -29.66 -10.05 -2.89
C ASP A 720 -29.84 -9.74 -1.40
N HIS A 721 -29.39 -10.65 -0.51
CA HIS A 721 -29.48 -10.56 0.94
C HIS A 721 -28.10 -10.53 1.61
N LEU A 722 -27.16 -9.79 1.03
CA LEU A 722 -25.77 -9.71 1.49
C LEU A 722 -25.66 -9.42 2.99
N GLU A 723 -26.58 -8.65 3.53
CA GLU A 723 -26.64 -8.30 4.95
C GLU A 723 -26.87 -9.50 5.88
N THR A 724 -27.31 -10.64 5.35
CA THR A 724 -27.44 -11.88 6.12
C THR A 724 -26.12 -12.63 6.27
N ASP A 725 -25.16 -12.36 5.37
CA ASP A 725 -23.88 -13.05 5.26
C ASP A 725 -22.70 -12.28 5.85
N VAL A 726 -22.94 -11.03 6.25
CA VAL A 726 -21.92 -10.17 6.85
C VAL A 726 -22.30 -9.74 8.25
N VAL A 727 -21.27 -9.42 9.06
CA VAL A 727 -21.44 -8.89 10.43
C VAL A 727 -20.58 -7.65 10.62
N ASN A 728 -21.10 -6.69 11.40
CA ASN A 728 -20.33 -5.59 11.93
C ASN A 728 -19.76 -5.99 13.30
N GLY A 729 -18.46 -5.87 13.47
CA GLY A 729 -17.78 -6.22 14.71
C GLY A 729 -16.82 -5.14 15.16
N GLU A 730 -15.97 -5.49 16.13
CA GLU A 730 -14.94 -4.62 16.68
C GLU A 730 -13.55 -5.07 16.22
N GLY A 731 -12.72 -4.12 15.85
CA GLY A 731 -11.30 -4.32 15.53
C GLY A 731 -10.39 -3.58 16.51
N LYS A 732 -9.23 -4.14 16.78
CA LYS A 732 -8.13 -3.45 17.44
C LYS A 732 -6.80 -3.80 16.78
N ALA A 733 -5.96 -2.78 16.61
CA ALA A 733 -4.62 -2.95 16.09
C ALA A 733 -3.62 -2.16 16.92
N TYR A 734 -2.44 -2.72 17.16
CA TYR A 734 -1.36 -2.04 17.88
C TYR A 734 0.00 -2.51 17.37
N GLY A 735 0.98 -1.64 17.45
CA GLY A 735 2.32 -1.97 16.98
C GLY A 735 3.39 -0.98 17.37
N LEU A 736 4.63 -1.39 17.10
CA LEU A 736 5.83 -0.61 17.26
C LEU A 736 6.62 -0.66 15.95
N GLU A 737 6.96 0.50 15.42
CA GLU A 737 7.65 0.71 14.16
C GLU A 737 9.03 1.30 14.39
N PHE A 738 10.05 0.76 13.73
CA PHE A 738 11.43 1.27 13.74
C PHE A 738 11.86 1.58 12.32
N LEU A 739 12.44 2.74 12.12
CA LEU A 739 13.01 3.14 10.84
C LEU A 739 14.40 3.73 11.06
N LEU A 740 15.34 3.30 10.25
CA LEU A 740 16.68 3.85 10.18
C LEU A 740 17.02 4.13 8.71
N LYS A 741 17.02 5.39 8.30
CA LYS A 741 17.38 5.83 6.93
C LYS A 741 18.81 6.36 6.90
N LYS A 742 19.57 5.94 5.92
CA LYS A 742 20.92 6.44 5.67
C LYS A 742 20.97 7.21 4.35
N HIS A 743 21.44 8.45 4.42
CA HIS A 743 21.72 9.30 3.28
C HIS A 743 23.23 9.51 3.13
N GLY A 744 23.78 9.18 1.98
CA GLY A 744 25.22 9.32 1.72
C GLY A 744 25.52 9.44 0.23
N ARG A 745 26.74 9.82 -0.10
CA ARG A 745 27.17 9.97 -1.49
C ARG A 745 27.21 8.64 -2.26
N LYS A 746 27.62 7.55 -1.59
CA LYS A 746 27.79 6.23 -2.23
C LYS A 746 26.77 5.22 -1.74
N LEU A 747 26.51 5.18 -0.44
CA LEU A 747 25.59 4.23 0.19
C LEU A 747 24.37 4.96 0.73
N ASN A 748 23.20 4.61 0.18
CA ASN A 748 21.89 5.05 0.64
C ASN A 748 21.01 3.84 0.93
N GLY A 749 19.98 4.02 1.71
CA GLY A 749 19.05 2.94 2.01
C GLY A 749 18.38 3.12 3.36
N TRP A 750 17.57 2.13 3.72
CA TRP A 750 16.91 2.11 5.02
C TRP A 750 16.70 0.69 5.53
N LEU A 751 16.55 0.61 6.83
CA LEU A 751 16.09 -0.55 7.55
C LEU A 751 14.78 -0.20 8.21
N SER A 752 13.74 -1.00 7.96
CA SER A 752 12.46 -0.90 8.65
C SER A 752 12.15 -2.20 9.38
N TYR A 753 11.55 -2.07 10.57
CA TYR A 753 11.03 -3.20 11.32
C TYR A 753 9.73 -2.80 11.99
N THR A 754 8.74 -3.67 11.89
CA THR A 754 7.43 -3.49 12.50
C THR A 754 7.06 -4.72 13.32
N TYR A 755 6.71 -4.50 14.58
CA TYR A 755 5.93 -5.45 15.36
C TYR A 755 4.49 -4.97 15.39
N SER A 756 3.53 -5.80 14.98
CA SER A 756 2.12 -5.42 14.96
C SER A 756 1.19 -6.59 15.26
N ARG A 757 0.04 -6.28 15.84
CA ARG A 757 -1.06 -7.23 15.99
C ARG A 757 -2.36 -6.59 15.55
N THR A 758 -3.17 -7.35 14.84
CA THR A 758 -4.51 -6.94 14.39
C THR A 758 -5.50 -8.03 14.75
N LEU A 759 -6.44 -7.67 15.60
CA LEU A 759 -7.44 -8.60 16.14
C LEU A 759 -8.84 -8.10 15.81
N PHE A 760 -9.72 -9.05 15.57
CA PHE A 760 -11.13 -8.82 15.29
C PHE A 760 -12.01 -9.59 16.27
N ARG A 761 -13.22 -9.07 16.55
CA ARG A 761 -14.25 -9.72 17.34
C ARG A 761 -15.63 -9.44 16.77
N ALA A 762 -16.36 -10.49 16.47
CA ALA A 762 -17.80 -10.42 16.19
C ALA A 762 -18.54 -11.14 17.31
N ASP A 763 -19.07 -10.37 18.26
CA ASP A 763 -19.84 -10.86 19.39
C ASP A 763 -21.28 -10.32 19.29
N SER A 764 -22.25 -11.21 19.22
CA SER A 764 -23.66 -10.90 19.02
C SER A 764 -24.48 -11.70 20.07
N PRO A 765 -25.67 -11.22 20.48
CA PRO A 765 -26.61 -12.05 21.25
C PRO A 765 -26.95 -13.35 20.53
N TYR A 766 -26.91 -13.36 19.19
CA TYR A 766 -27.32 -14.47 18.34
C TYR A 766 -26.13 -15.32 17.93
N PRO A 767 -26.11 -16.65 18.15
CA PRO A 767 -25.00 -17.52 17.78
C PRO A 767 -24.60 -17.47 16.30
N GLU A 768 -25.58 -17.30 15.40
CA GLU A 768 -25.41 -17.25 13.94
C GLU A 768 -24.62 -16.01 13.49
N ASP A 769 -24.63 -14.95 14.27
CA ASP A 769 -23.89 -13.71 14.01
C ASP A 769 -22.55 -13.65 14.75
N ARG A 770 -22.15 -14.74 15.45
CA ARG A 770 -20.86 -14.81 16.13
C ARG A 770 -19.80 -15.47 15.26
N ILE A 771 -18.59 -14.96 15.33
CA ILE A 771 -17.40 -15.62 14.80
C ILE A 771 -16.53 -16.05 15.98
N ASN A 772 -15.99 -17.28 15.94
CA ASN A 772 -15.18 -17.85 17.02
C ASN A 772 -15.84 -17.69 18.41
N ARG A 773 -17.18 -17.90 18.49
CA ARG A 773 -17.98 -17.77 19.72
C ARG A 773 -17.90 -16.39 20.39
N GLY A 774 -17.60 -15.35 19.63
CA GLY A 774 -17.43 -13.99 20.14
C GLY A 774 -16.06 -13.68 20.76
N ALA A 775 -15.09 -14.58 20.66
CA ALA A 775 -13.72 -14.35 21.13
C ALA A 775 -12.93 -13.47 20.14
N TRP A 776 -11.89 -12.79 20.65
CA TRP A 776 -10.93 -12.10 19.82
C TRP A 776 -10.06 -13.08 19.02
N PHE A 777 -9.93 -12.88 17.71
CA PHE A 777 -9.08 -13.67 16.82
C PHE A 777 -8.25 -12.77 15.89
N SER A 778 -7.18 -13.31 15.31
CA SER A 778 -6.33 -12.58 14.36
C SER A 778 -7.08 -12.28 13.08
N SER A 779 -6.99 -11.06 12.58
CA SER A 779 -7.53 -10.72 11.25
C SER A 779 -6.74 -11.41 10.14
N ASN A 780 -7.32 -11.51 8.93
CA ASN A 780 -6.69 -12.15 7.76
C ASN A 780 -5.33 -11.53 7.38
N PHE A 781 -5.07 -10.31 7.81
CA PHE A 781 -3.85 -9.52 7.53
C PHE A 781 -3.00 -9.24 8.79
N ASP A 782 -3.18 -10.02 9.88
CA ASP A 782 -2.34 -9.95 11.07
C ASP A 782 -0.95 -10.54 10.80
N ILE A 783 0.07 -9.69 10.69
CA ILE A 783 1.47 -10.06 10.45
C ILE A 783 2.30 -9.52 11.62
N PRO A 784 2.63 -10.34 12.65
CA PRO A 784 3.32 -9.89 13.85
C PRO A 784 4.69 -9.26 13.62
N HIS A 785 5.50 -9.81 12.74
CA HIS A 785 6.84 -9.29 12.47
C HIS A 785 7.00 -9.04 10.98
N ASP A 786 7.41 -7.84 10.62
CA ASP A 786 7.78 -7.44 9.28
C ASP A 786 9.11 -6.70 9.30
N PHE A 787 10.04 -7.09 8.44
CA PHE A 787 11.38 -6.52 8.35
C PHE A 787 11.74 -6.29 6.89
N SER A 788 12.22 -5.09 6.59
CA SER A 788 12.76 -4.76 5.27
C SER A 788 14.12 -4.06 5.40
N LEU A 789 15.07 -4.50 4.58
CA LEU A 789 16.38 -3.87 4.43
C LEU A 789 16.59 -3.51 2.97
N VAL A 790 16.69 -2.23 2.71
CA VAL A 790 16.88 -1.65 1.37
C VAL A 790 18.25 -0.99 1.32
N GLY A 791 19.06 -1.36 0.35
CA GLY A 791 20.39 -0.77 0.15
C GLY A 791 20.68 -0.46 -1.31
N TYR A 792 21.26 0.70 -1.54
CA TYR A 792 21.73 1.14 -2.85
C TYR A 792 23.16 1.66 -2.72
N TYR A 793 24.06 1.12 -3.54
CA TYR A 793 25.48 1.47 -3.51
C TYR A 793 25.97 1.92 -4.90
N LYS A 794 26.39 3.17 -5.00
CA LYS A 794 27.06 3.72 -6.17
C LYS A 794 28.53 3.27 -6.19
N VAL A 795 28.81 2.18 -6.89
CA VAL A 795 30.18 1.69 -7.09
C VAL A 795 30.97 2.73 -7.88
N SER A 796 30.35 3.25 -8.96
CA SER A 796 30.88 4.32 -9.80
C SER A 796 29.74 5.19 -10.34
N ARG A 797 30.03 6.25 -11.12
CA ARG A 797 29.01 7.06 -11.80
C ARG A 797 28.16 6.26 -12.78
N ARG A 798 28.73 5.21 -13.33
CA ARG A 798 28.08 4.39 -14.37
C ARG A 798 27.56 3.06 -13.83
N PHE A 799 27.93 2.69 -12.64
CA PHE A 799 27.66 1.38 -12.10
C PHE A 799 27.14 1.47 -10.67
N SER A 800 25.95 0.98 -10.47
CA SER A 800 25.33 0.92 -9.15
C SER A 800 24.71 -0.46 -8.89
N VAL A 801 24.68 -0.84 -7.63
CA VAL A 801 24.11 -2.10 -7.14
C VAL A 801 23.05 -1.77 -6.12
N SER A 802 21.89 -2.40 -6.21
CA SER A 802 20.83 -2.30 -5.23
C SER A 802 20.40 -3.66 -4.73
N SER A 803 19.94 -3.70 -3.49
CA SER A 803 19.53 -4.92 -2.79
C SER A 803 18.31 -4.63 -1.92
N ASN A 804 17.35 -5.54 -1.97
CA ASN A 804 16.17 -5.57 -1.11
C ASN A 804 16.09 -6.90 -0.39
N LEU A 805 15.97 -6.89 0.93
CA LEU A 805 15.68 -8.09 1.72
C LEU A 805 14.40 -7.84 2.51
N VAL A 806 13.44 -8.74 2.38
CA VAL A 806 12.14 -8.67 3.04
C VAL A 806 11.89 -9.98 3.80
N TYR A 807 11.49 -9.87 5.05
CA TYR A 807 11.05 -10.97 5.90
C TYR A 807 9.74 -10.58 6.57
N SER A 808 8.74 -11.46 6.55
CA SER A 808 7.54 -11.30 7.36
C SER A 808 7.03 -12.65 7.89
N THR A 809 6.40 -12.61 9.06
CA THR A 809 5.70 -13.78 9.60
C THR A 809 4.50 -14.12 8.74
N GLY A 810 4.13 -15.40 8.68
CA GLY A 810 2.97 -15.86 7.93
C GLY A 810 1.67 -15.26 8.45
N ARG A 811 0.77 -14.91 7.53
CA ARG A 811 -0.59 -14.45 7.85
C ARG A 811 -1.45 -15.58 8.39
N PRO A 812 -2.53 -15.29 9.14
CA PRO A 812 -3.47 -16.28 9.60
C PRO A 812 -4.21 -16.99 8.47
N ILE A 813 -4.65 -18.20 8.72
CA ILE A 813 -5.41 -19.04 7.82
C ILE A 813 -6.35 -19.98 8.59
N THR A 814 -7.52 -20.21 8.02
CA THR A 814 -8.47 -21.24 8.47
C THR A 814 -8.23 -22.51 7.68
N VAL A 815 -8.10 -23.64 8.35
CA VAL A 815 -7.78 -24.91 7.73
C VAL A 815 -8.87 -25.97 7.99
N PRO A 816 -9.10 -26.92 7.08
CA PRO A 816 -9.94 -28.07 7.40
C PRO A 816 -9.22 -28.96 8.41
N VAL A 817 -9.91 -29.28 9.49
CA VAL A 817 -9.38 -30.09 10.60
C VAL A 817 -10.04 -31.46 10.67
N ALA A 818 -11.21 -31.62 10.05
CA ALA A 818 -11.93 -32.89 10.00
C ALA A 818 -12.74 -33.00 8.71
N LYS A 819 -13.15 -34.23 8.41
CA LYS A 819 -14.02 -34.58 7.30
C LYS A 819 -15.14 -35.49 7.81
N TYR A 820 -16.38 -35.24 7.40
CA TYR A 820 -17.53 -36.05 7.77
C TYR A 820 -18.46 -36.24 6.57
N ASN A 821 -19.21 -37.32 6.57
CA ASN A 821 -20.24 -37.59 5.56
C ASN A 821 -21.60 -37.05 6.03
N PHE A 822 -22.24 -36.23 5.22
CA PHE A 822 -23.57 -35.71 5.49
C PHE A 822 -24.39 -35.69 4.19
N ALA A 823 -25.58 -36.24 4.22
CA ALA A 823 -26.53 -36.29 3.09
C ALA A 823 -25.87 -36.81 1.79
N ASN A 824 -25.16 -37.94 1.89
CA ASN A 824 -24.40 -38.59 0.78
C ASN A 824 -23.26 -37.75 0.17
N GLY A 825 -22.85 -36.67 0.83
CA GLY A 825 -21.74 -35.83 0.43
C GLY A 825 -20.68 -35.72 1.51
N VAL A 826 -19.42 -35.57 1.08
CA VAL A 826 -18.31 -35.30 1.97
C VAL A 826 -18.33 -33.83 2.35
N ARG A 827 -18.25 -33.52 3.66
CA ARG A 827 -18.15 -32.19 4.19
C ARG A 827 -16.84 -32.02 4.96
N LEU A 828 -16.24 -30.81 4.89
CA LEU A 828 -15.05 -30.47 5.65
C LEU A 828 -15.46 -29.66 6.89
N GLN A 829 -14.94 -30.08 8.04
CA GLN A 829 -14.99 -29.25 9.25
C GLN A 829 -13.74 -28.38 9.28
N TYR A 830 -13.92 -27.08 9.38
CA TYR A 830 -12.82 -26.13 9.46
C TYR A 830 -12.47 -25.82 10.92
N SER A 831 -11.22 -25.44 11.15
CA SER A 831 -10.74 -24.85 12.41
C SER A 831 -11.54 -23.58 12.76
N GLU A 832 -11.32 -23.04 13.96
CA GLU A 832 -11.75 -21.67 14.22
C GLU A 832 -11.11 -20.72 13.21
N ARG A 833 -11.78 -19.59 12.93
CA ARG A 833 -11.30 -18.66 11.93
C ARG A 833 -9.93 -18.13 12.30
N ASN A 834 -8.97 -18.24 11.36
CA ASN A 834 -7.60 -17.72 11.46
C ASN A 834 -6.79 -18.29 12.63
N GLU A 835 -7.09 -19.53 13.03
CA GLU A 835 -6.41 -20.22 14.11
C GLU A 835 -4.95 -20.57 13.78
N PHE A 836 -4.68 -20.94 12.54
CA PHE A 836 -3.36 -21.31 12.06
C PHE A 836 -2.67 -20.18 11.31
N ARG A 837 -1.37 -20.34 11.02
CA ARG A 837 -0.58 -19.39 10.23
C ARG A 837 0.10 -20.06 9.05
N MET A 838 0.14 -19.33 7.92
CA MET A 838 0.97 -19.72 6.78
C MET A 838 2.46 -19.68 7.14
N PRO A 839 3.34 -20.37 6.38
CA PRO A 839 4.78 -20.24 6.52
C PRO A 839 5.24 -18.79 6.36
N TYR A 840 6.33 -18.41 7.05
CA TYR A 840 6.92 -17.09 6.93
C TYR A 840 7.34 -16.76 5.49
N TYR A 841 7.25 -15.48 5.12
CA TYR A 841 7.71 -14.94 3.84
C TYR A 841 9.17 -14.49 3.97
N PHE A 842 9.99 -14.82 2.96
CA PHE A 842 11.35 -14.32 2.87
C PHE A 842 11.73 -14.11 1.41
N ARG A 843 12.26 -12.94 1.07
CA ARG A 843 12.71 -12.62 -0.28
C ARG A 843 13.96 -11.75 -0.24
N TRP A 844 14.88 -12.05 -1.13
CA TRP A 844 16.06 -11.24 -1.38
C TRP A 844 16.17 -10.95 -2.87
N ASP A 845 16.22 -9.65 -3.24
CA ASP A 845 16.34 -9.17 -4.62
C ASP A 845 17.64 -8.41 -4.77
N LEU A 846 18.28 -8.54 -5.95
CA LEU A 846 19.47 -7.81 -6.34
C LEU A 846 19.27 -7.14 -7.69
N SER A 847 19.85 -5.97 -7.89
CA SER A 847 19.88 -5.32 -9.19
C SER A 847 21.19 -4.59 -9.43
N VAL A 848 21.60 -4.56 -10.69
CA VAL A 848 22.76 -3.83 -11.19
C VAL A 848 22.28 -2.88 -12.28
N ASN A 849 22.57 -1.59 -12.11
CA ASN A 849 22.29 -0.57 -13.12
C ASN A 849 23.59 -0.10 -13.76
N ILE A 850 23.59 -0.07 -15.09
CA ILE A 850 24.75 0.31 -15.92
C ILE A 850 24.33 1.49 -16.80
N GLU A 851 24.85 2.67 -16.53
CA GLU A 851 24.55 3.86 -17.31
C GLU A 851 25.48 4.01 -18.51
N GLY A 852 24.97 4.56 -19.60
CA GLY A 852 25.72 4.85 -20.82
C GLY A 852 26.82 5.89 -20.59
N ASN A 853 27.73 6.02 -21.56
CA ASN A 853 28.82 7.00 -21.49
C ASN A 853 28.28 8.41 -21.79
N HIS A 854 28.26 9.29 -20.79
CA HIS A 854 27.82 10.69 -20.92
C HIS A 854 28.77 11.59 -21.68
N LYS A 855 30.02 11.16 -21.88
CA LYS A 855 31.02 11.92 -22.64
C LYS A 855 30.85 11.84 -24.16
N LEU A 856 30.10 10.85 -24.65
CA LEU A 856 29.79 10.75 -26.06
C LEU A 856 28.46 11.48 -26.33
N LYS A 857 28.50 12.54 -27.14
CA LYS A 857 27.29 13.19 -27.68
C LYS A 857 26.55 12.17 -28.56
N LYS A 858 25.67 11.39 -27.97
CA LYS A 858 24.77 10.47 -28.68
C LYS A 858 23.39 11.10 -28.74
N LEU A 859 22.62 10.74 -29.76
CA LEU A 859 21.22 11.14 -29.90
C LEU A 859 20.35 10.69 -28.69
N ALA A 860 20.73 9.62 -28.00
CA ALA A 860 20.02 9.09 -26.87
C ALA A 860 20.98 8.70 -25.72
N HIS A 861 20.64 9.09 -24.50
CA HIS A 861 21.22 8.53 -23.29
C HIS A 861 20.54 7.19 -22.98
N SER A 862 21.32 6.17 -22.71
CA SER A 862 20.80 4.83 -22.46
C SER A 862 21.39 4.21 -21.21
N SER A 863 20.60 3.40 -20.52
CA SER A 863 21.05 2.58 -19.40
C SER A 863 20.48 1.16 -19.48
N TRP A 864 21.20 0.23 -18.85
CA TRP A 864 20.77 -1.14 -18.69
C TRP A 864 20.53 -1.44 -17.22
N SER A 865 19.43 -2.09 -16.90
CA SER A 865 19.15 -2.61 -15.57
C SER A 865 19.04 -4.14 -15.65
N VAL A 866 19.87 -4.81 -14.86
CA VAL A 866 19.86 -6.28 -14.71
C VAL A 866 19.41 -6.58 -13.29
N SER A 867 18.28 -7.25 -13.11
CA SER A 867 17.74 -7.56 -11.80
C SER A 867 17.50 -9.04 -11.64
N LEU A 868 17.83 -9.57 -10.48
CA LEU A 868 17.56 -10.93 -10.04
C LEU A 868 16.56 -10.88 -8.88
N TYR A 869 15.34 -11.27 -9.15
CA TYR A 869 14.26 -11.36 -8.18
C TYR A 869 14.29 -12.71 -7.46
N ASN A 870 14.06 -12.71 -6.16
CA ASN A 870 14.05 -13.90 -5.31
C ASN A 870 15.34 -14.74 -5.44
N VAL A 871 16.49 -14.12 -5.18
CA VAL A 871 17.84 -14.74 -5.30
C VAL A 871 17.93 -16.08 -4.58
N THR A 872 17.25 -16.23 -3.46
CA THR A 872 17.25 -17.46 -2.65
C THR A 872 16.44 -18.60 -3.26
N GLY A 873 15.62 -18.32 -4.28
CA GLY A 873 14.73 -19.31 -4.89
C GLY A 873 13.67 -19.86 -3.94
N ARG A 874 13.39 -19.13 -2.82
CA ARG A 874 12.40 -19.59 -1.85
C ARG A 874 11.00 -19.57 -2.45
N GLN A 875 10.30 -20.66 -2.29
CA GLN A 875 8.90 -20.81 -2.70
C GLN A 875 8.00 -20.18 -1.63
N ASN A 876 7.78 -18.86 -1.72
CA ASN A 876 6.86 -18.16 -0.85
C ASN A 876 5.42 -18.53 -1.15
N ALA A 877 4.62 -18.79 -0.12
CA ALA A 877 3.23 -19.13 -0.30
C ALA A 877 2.41 -17.89 -0.76
N TYR A 878 1.82 -17.98 -1.94
CA TYR A 878 0.78 -17.05 -2.39
C TYR A 878 -0.57 -17.38 -1.74
N SER A 879 -0.95 -18.67 -1.82
CA SER A 879 -2.17 -19.21 -1.24
C SER A 879 -1.94 -20.66 -0.80
N ILE A 880 -2.79 -21.13 0.10
CA ILE A 880 -2.91 -22.54 0.44
C ILE A 880 -4.36 -22.92 0.16
N TYR A 881 -4.55 -23.97 -0.61
CA TYR A 881 -5.87 -24.53 -0.89
C TYR A 881 -5.89 -26.00 -0.52
N PHE A 882 -7.08 -26.52 -0.26
CA PHE A 882 -7.28 -27.87 0.20
C PHE A 882 -8.05 -28.65 -0.85
N VAL A 883 -7.56 -29.84 -1.18
CA VAL A 883 -8.23 -30.79 -2.08
C VAL A 883 -8.52 -32.06 -1.30
N SER A 884 -9.75 -32.55 -1.43
CA SER A 884 -10.12 -33.86 -0.89
C SER A 884 -10.10 -34.89 -2.03
N ASP A 885 -9.24 -35.90 -1.95
CA ASP A 885 -9.16 -36.99 -2.93
C ASP A 885 -10.09 -38.16 -2.61
N GLY A 886 -11.03 -37.97 -1.69
CA GLY A 886 -11.96 -39.01 -1.23
C GLY A 886 -11.51 -39.67 0.07
N GLN A 887 -10.21 -39.77 0.37
CA GLN A 887 -9.68 -40.35 1.59
C GLN A 887 -8.99 -39.34 2.51
N GLU A 888 -8.27 -38.37 2.00
CA GLU A 888 -7.55 -37.36 2.80
C GLU A 888 -7.85 -35.94 2.30
N ALA A 889 -7.81 -34.97 3.20
CA ALA A 889 -7.75 -33.56 2.84
C ALA A 889 -6.28 -33.15 2.75
N GLN A 890 -5.78 -32.91 1.54
CA GLN A 890 -4.41 -32.49 1.32
C GLN A 890 -4.33 -30.99 1.13
N GLY A 891 -3.40 -30.33 1.84
CA GLY A 891 -3.12 -28.91 1.67
C GLY A 891 -2.02 -28.68 0.65
N TYR A 892 -2.37 -27.90 -0.39
CA TYR A 892 -1.43 -27.53 -1.43
C TYR A 892 -1.01 -26.08 -1.30
N LYS A 893 0.28 -25.85 -1.30
CA LYS A 893 0.87 -24.51 -1.30
C LYS A 893 1.04 -24.03 -2.74
N LEU A 894 0.35 -22.97 -3.11
CA LEU A 894 0.57 -22.28 -4.37
C LEU A 894 1.68 -21.26 -4.20
N ALA A 895 2.80 -21.40 -4.91
CA ALA A 895 3.88 -20.42 -5.02
C ALA A 895 3.97 -19.93 -6.47
N ILE A 896 4.12 -18.63 -6.70
CA ILE A 896 4.16 -18.03 -8.04
C ILE A 896 5.58 -18.08 -8.58
N PHE A 897 6.54 -17.54 -7.85
CA PHE A 897 7.96 -17.58 -8.20
C PHE A 897 8.76 -18.43 -7.20
N GLY A 898 8.89 -19.71 -7.49
CA GLY A 898 9.70 -20.64 -6.70
C GLY A 898 11.18 -20.71 -7.12
N ARG A 899 11.60 -19.89 -8.10
CA ARG A 899 12.98 -19.85 -8.62
C ARG A 899 13.43 -18.41 -8.81
N PRO A 900 14.76 -18.14 -8.78
CA PRO A 900 15.26 -16.82 -9.13
C PRO A 900 14.82 -16.41 -10.54
N PHE A 901 14.35 -15.17 -10.67
CA PHE A 901 13.86 -14.64 -11.95
C PHE A 901 14.74 -13.46 -12.40
N LEU A 902 15.42 -13.65 -13.52
CA LEU A 902 16.30 -12.65 -14.14
C LEU A 902 15.50 -11.73 -15.05
N THR A 903 15.66 -10.42 -14.88
CA THR A 903 15.12 -9.40 -15.78
C THR A 903 16.21 -8.51 -16.34
N LEU A 904 16.04 -8.13 -17.61
CA LEU A 904 16.94 -7.21 -18.32
C LEU A 904 16.08 -6.08 -18.90
N THR A 905 16.45 -4.83 -18.64
CA THR A 905 15.72 -3.66 -19.17
C THR A 905 16.69 -2.69 -19.82
N TYR A 906 16.35 -2.28 -21.04
CA TYR A 906 17.01 -1.18 -21.74
C TYR A 906 16.20 0.09 -21.57
N ASN A 907 16.75 1.13 -20.94
CA ASN A 907 16.14 2.44 -20.78
C ASN A 907 16.83 3.45 -21.70
N PHE A 908 16.06 4.39 -22.23
CA PHE A 908 16.57 5.46 -23.10
C PHE A 908 15.92 6.81 -22.79
N ARG A 909 16.64 7.88 -23.08
CA ARG A 909 16.19 9.27 -23.02
C ARG A 909 16.78 10.06 -24.19
N ILE A 910 15.90 10.77 -24.94
CA ILE A 910 16.23 11.59 -26.13
C ILE A 910 15.89 13.04 -25.84
#